data_64aeea6010f0b52f6ea31798d176e0c9
#
_entry.id   64aeea6010f0b52f6ea31798d176e0c9
#
_cell.length_a   1.000
_cell.length_b   1.000
_cell.length_c   1.000
_cell.angle_alpha   90.00
_cell.angle_beta   90.00
_cell.angle_gamma   90.00
#
_symmetry.space_group_name_H-M   'P 1'
#
loop_
_entity.id
_entity.type
_entity.pdbx_description
1 polymer ?
#
loop_
_entity_poly.entity_id
_entity_poly.type
_entity_poly.pdbx_seq_one_letter_code
_entity_poly.pdbx_strand_id
1 'polypeptide(L)'
;MRNKLIPAMISLCLLQAAAAEVPEWVGTLERISSGVVSIRVDSTRAFDTEWNSSSQATGFVVDAERGLILTNRHVVTPGPVVAEAVFLNNEEVRLTPVYRDPVHDFGFYRYDPKALHYIKPAELPLVPRGAAIGREIRVVGNDAGEQLSILAGTIARLDRRAPDYGRGKYNDFNTFYYQAASGTSGGSSGSPVVNIEGEVVALNAGANNAAASSFFLPLDRIERALKLIQDNEPITRGTLQTVFISNAYDELRRLGLSEESEALARKVDPDATGMLSVQQVIPESAADGKLQAGDILLRINGELVTEFVPLAAILDESVGRTITIEFERGGKHKIEKIVVDDLHAITPAEYLEFGDAIVNNLSYQQARHYNRAVSGVYVANPGYMLGKAAIPRGAVISEVSGTPVHNINDLEREIDKLAEGDRAAIRFHTIEDPRNSVLRPVEMDRNWFPARYCHRDDETGLWPCRALAAGPAPSPPESGSTRFSTYDDPYINAIAPSLVVVTFDLPYTVSGVADKNYYGTGLIVDVERGFVVVDRNTVPIDMGDVTITFAGSLQIKGTVKYVHPLHNLAVVAYDPALIGDTPVRAAVFDTTELIPGRAVWVAGLKGDHQLVHQEAIVASVEPMMLPLSRTFRFRDSNLESVSLVNGPNDFDGVVINDDGQVLAMWSSFAYQAGGESDQFNRGIASELVSEFVDIVRSGKPVYSLEAEFVYLPLFAARKLGLDDEWLAKLEQHNPKGRRALNISRLVAGTPAAEKLRNGDMILAVDGKIVTTYRELERAVQKAKVLLTVWRDGAAQQIRTETVSLGGNGLDRVVSWAGALLQNPHRAMAAQRGIEPYGVYVAFFSYGSPATRYGLWAGRRIVEVDEIPTSDLQTFLRVVAGKQDQTSVRLKTITWNDSIEVITLKLDNHYWPAYEIRKTRDGWQRFEIG
;
A
#
# COMPACT_ATOMS: atom_id res chain seq x y z
N MET A 1 -26.60 -88.00 -42.76
CA MET A 1 -25.82 -88.26 -44.04
C MET A 1 -24.75 -87.24 -44.18
N ARG A 2 -23.55 -87.70 -44.32
CA ARG A 2 -22.30 -87.09 -44.77
C ARG A 2 -21.67 -85.94 -44.03
N ASN A 3 -20.68 -86.32 -43.22
CA ASN A 3 -19.47 -85.60 -42.87
C ASN A 3 -18.83 -84.78 -44.01
N LYS A 4 -18.29 -83.61 -43.65
CA LYS A 4 -17.04 -83.09 -44.19
C LYS A 4 -16.30 -82.31 -43.10
N LEU A 5 -15.20 -82.89 -42.66
CA LEU A 5 -14.12 -82.22 -41.88
C LEU A 5 -13.44 -81.17 -42.78
N ILE A 6 -13.11 -80.08 -42.21
CA ILE A 6 -12.15 -79.05 -42.71
C ILE A 6 -11.13 -78.80 -41.61
N PRO A 7 -9.82 -78.89 -41.86
CA PRO A 7 -8.79 -78.74 -40.83
C PRO A 7 -8.57 -77.27 -40.49
N ALA A 8 -8.47 -76.96 -39.19
CA ALA A 8 -8.11 -75.68 -38.68
C ALA A 8 -6.61 -75.37 -38.87
N MET A 9 -6.29 -74.43 -39.69
CA MET A 9 -4.96 -73.86 -39.86
C MET A 9 -4.73 -72.79 -38.74
N ILE A 10 -3.92 -73.20 -37.73
CA ILE A 10 -3.51 -72.24 -36.66
C ILE A 10 -2.47 -71.30 -37.28
N SER A 11 -2.86 -70.04 -37.55
CA SER A 11 -1.95 -69.02 -37.93
C SER A 11 -1.42 -68.36 -36.63
N LEU A 12 -0.17 -68.60 -36.29
CA LEU A 12 0.55 -67.97 -35.18
C LEU A 12 0.90 -66.56 -35.58
N CYS A 13 0.03 -65.63 -35.28
CA CYS A 13 0.36 -64.21 -35.34
C CYS A 13 1.30 -63.84 -34.18
N LEU A 14 2.59 -63.74 -34.50
CA LEU A 14 3.54 -63.02 -33.68
C LEU A 14 3.06 -61.55 -33.56
N LEU A 15 2.42 -61.20 -32.43
CA LEU A 15 2.27 -59.80 -31.96
C LEU A 15 3.68 -59.29 -31.64
N GLN A 16 4.36 -58.66 -32.59
CA GLN A 16 5.36 -57.70 -32.28
C GLN A 16 4.63 -56.58 -31.56
N ALA A 17 4.83 -56.44 -30.22
CA ALA A 17 4.52 -55.25 -29.48
C ALA A 17 5.36 -54.14 -30.11
N ALA A 18 4.78 -53.35 -30.99
CA ALA A 18 5.33 -52.04 -31.35
C ALA A 18 5.43 -51.26 -30.04
N ALA A 19 6.64 -51.10 -29.52
CA ALA A 19 6.89 -50.08 -28.55
C ALA A 19 6.38 -48.77 -29.18
N ALA A 20 5.34 -48.21 -28.62
CA ALA A 20 4.86 -46.88 -29.04
C ALA A 20 6.06 -45.95 -28.92
N GLU A 21 6.57 -45.43 -30.03
CA GLU A 21 7.57 -44.34 -29.99
C GLU A 21 7.01 -43.24 -29.14
N VAL A 22 7.65 -43.00 -28.00
CA VAL A 22 7.33 -41.82 -27.16
C VAL A 22 7.56 -40.63 -28.05
N PRO A 23 6.57 -39.73 -28.21
CA PRO A 23 6.78 -38.55 -29.02
C PRO A 23 8.08 -37.86 -28.57
N GLU A 24 8.93 -37.44 -29.48
CA GLU A 24 10.27 -36.89 -29.23
C GLU A 24 10.26 -35.76 -28.19
N TRP A 25 9.24 -34.90 -28.19
CA TRP A 25 9.04 -33.86 -27.19
C TRP A 25 8.76 -34.39 -25.77
N VAL A 26 8.07 -35.53 -25.61
CA VAL A 26 7.77 -36.08 -24.28
C VAL A 26 9.07 -36.45 -23.55
N GLY A 27 9.98 -37.16 -24.22
CA GLY A 27 11.27 -37.54 -23.64
C GLY A 27 12.15 -36.34 -23.30
N THR A 28 12.15 -35.31 -24.14
CA THR A 28 12.88 -34.07 -23.86
C THR A 28 12.32 -33.33 -22.65
N LEU A 29 11.00 -33.14 -22.55
CA LEU A 29 10.35 -32.47 -21.48
C LEU A 29 10.51 -33.19 -20.13
N GLU A 30 10.40 -34.55 -20.12
CA GLU A 30 10.69 -35.33 -18.90
C GLU A 30 12.11 -35.11 -18.40
N ARG A 31 13.08 -35.03 -19.30
CA ARG A 31 14.50 -34.83 -18.96
C ARG A 31 14.76 -33.46 -18.33
N ILE A 32 14.18 -32.39 -18.88
CA ILE A 32 14.49 -31.00 -18.45
C ILE A 32 13.61 -30.52 -17.30
N SER A 33 12.43 -31.09 -17.09
CA SER A 33 11.43 -30.59 -16.14
C SER A 33 11.93 -30.48 -14.71
N SER A 34 12.84 -31.35 -14.28
CA SER A 34 13.43 -31.31 -12.94
C SER A 34 14.31 -30.08 -12.71
N GLY A 35 14.78 -29.44 -13.77
CA GLY A 35 15.59 -28.19 -13.71
C GLY A 35 14.77 -26.90 -13.79
N VAL A 36 13.45 -26.99 -14.02
CA VAL A 36 12.56 -25.82 -14.05
C VAL A 36 11.89 -25.66 -12.69
N VAL A 37 11.91 -24.45 -12.16
CA VAL A 37 11.42 -24.16 -10.81
C VAL A 37 10.38 -23.05 -10.83
N SER A 38 9.46 -23.13 -9.87
CA SER A 38 8.59 -22.01 -9.52
C SER A 38 9.33 -21.10 -8.54
N ILE A 39 9.42 -19.81 -8.82
CA ILE A 39 10.04 -18.82 -7.93
C ILE A 39 8.94 -17.99 -7.29
N ARG A 40 8.89 -17.98 -5.96
CA ARG A 40 8.06 -17.09 -5.16
C ARG A 40 8.92 -15.92 -4.71
N VAL A 41 8.42 -14.70 -4.94
CA VAL A 41 9.18 -13.47 -4.75
C VAL A 41 8.38 -12.48 -3.91
N ASP A 42 9.00 -11.96 -2.85
CA ASP A 42 8.49 -10.86 -2.05
C ASP A 42 9.44 -9.67 -2.17
N SER A 43 9.03 -8.63 -2.91
CA SER A 43 9.69 -7.31 -2.90
C SER A 43 9.30 -6.60 -1.61
N THR A 44 10.22 -6.50 -0.66
CA THR A 44 9.90 -6.08 0.71
C THR A 44 9.77 -4.56 0.86
N ARG A 45 10.31 -3.79 -0.08
CA ARG A 45 10.25 -2.32 -0.12
C ARG A 45 9.99 -1.86 -1.55
N ALA A 46 9.29 -0.73 -1.69
CA ALA A 46 9.25 -0.01 -2.95
C ALA A 46 10.65 0.50 -3.27
N PHE A 47 11.10 0.36 -4.50
CA PHE A 47 12.44 0.77 -4.91
C PHE A 47 12.47 1.04 -6.41
N ASP A 48 13.03 2.17 -6.82
CA ASP A 48 13.09 2.60 -8.22
C ASP A 48 11.71 2.49 -8.92
N THR A 49 11.59 1.69 -9.95
CA THR A 49 10.35 1.49 -10.71
C THR A 49 9.34 0.57 -10.02
N GLU A 50 9.79 -0.22 -9.05
CA GLU A 50 9.00 -1.31 -8.47
C GLU A 50 8.28 -0.92 -7.18
N TRP A 51 7.12 -1.56 -6.95
CA TRP A 51 6.41 -1.52 -5.68
C TRP A 51 6.78 -2.72 -4.81
N ASN A 52 6.56 -2.61 -3.51
CA ASN A 52 6.53 -3.78 -2.65
C ASN A 52 5.34 -4.67 -3.04
N SER A 53 5.61 -5.95 -3.23
CA SER A 53 4.63 -6.91 -3.74
C SER A 53 5.05 -8.36 -3.46
N SER A 54 4.08 -9.26 -3.52
CA SER A 54 4.34 -10.71 -3.59
C SER A 54 3.93 -11.21 -4.97
N SER A 55 4.78 -11.99 -5.61
CA SER A 55 4.56 -12.51 -6.96
C SER A 55 5.12 -13.93 -7.12
N GLN A 56 4.75 -14.56 -8.23
CA GLN A 56 5.25 -15.86 -8.63
C GLN A 56 5.77 -15.79 -10.07
N ALA A 57 6.87 -16.47 -10.34
CA ALA A 57 7.54 -16.50 -11.63
C ALA A 57 8.18 -17.87 -11.87
N THR A 58 8.87 -18.00 -12.97
CA THR A 58 9.64 -19.19 -13.33
C THR A 58 11.13 -18.90 -13.33
N GLY A 59 11.94 -19.91 -13.06
CA GLY A 59 13.36 -19.92 -13.30
C GLY A 59 13.81 -21.32 -13.69
N PHE A 60 15.06 -21.46 -14.08
CA PHE A 60 15.61 -22.78 -14.40
C PHE A 60 17.09 -22.86 -14.06
N VAL A 61 17.53 -24.07 -13.74
CA VAL A 61 18.90 -24.35 -13.32
C VAL A 61 19.84 -24.31 -14.53
N VAL A 62 20.85 -23.44 -14.47
CA VAL A 62 21.90 -23.29 -15.50
C VAL A 62 23.27 -23.76 -15.02
N ASP A 63 23.41 -24.03 -13.72
CA ASP A 63 24.60 -24.63 -13.11
C ASP A 63 24.15 -25.35 -11.82
N ALA A 64 24.00 -26.65 -11.89
CA ALA A 64 23.50 -27.45 -10.79
C ALA A 64 24.53 -27.63 -9.66
N GLU A 65 25.82 -27.57 -9.98
CA GLU A 65 26.90 -27.71 -9.00
C GLU A 65 27.01 -26.47 -8.11
N ARG A 66 26.91 -25.27 -8.73
CA ARG A 66 26.95 -23.98 -8.02
C ARG A 66 25.57 -23.51 -7.55
N GLY A 67 24.51 -24.20 -7.93
CA GLY A 67 23.12 -23.87 -7.58
C GLY A 67 22.62 -22.58 -8.26
N LEU A 68 23.04 -22.31 -9.50
CA LEU A 68 22.64 -21.10 -10.21
C LEU A 68 21.33 -21.32 -10.98
N ILE A 69 20.39 -20.39 -10.77
CA ILE A 69 19.11 -20.31 -11.45
C ILE A 69 19.05 -19.03 -12.26
N LEU A 70 18.75 -19.14 -13.55
CA LEU A 70 18.45 -18.02 -14.43
C LEU A 70 16.98 -17.69 -14.41
N THR A 71 16.66 -16.39 -14.37
CA THR A 71 15.29 -15.85 -14.48
C THR A 71 15.33 -14.43 -15.04
N ASN A 72 14.20 -13.73 -15.06
CA ASN A 72 14.18 -12.31 -15.46
C ASN A 72 14.71 -11.40 -14.35
N ARG A 73 15.18 -10.21 -14.76
CA ARG A 73 15.59 -9.14 -13.84
C ARG A 73 14.47 -8.69 -12.91
N HIS A 74 13.25 -8.52 -13.46
CA HIS A 74 12.10 -8.12 -12.66
C HIS A 74 11.66 -9.18 -11.62
N VAL A 75 12.14 -10.43 -11.75
CA VAL A 75 11.96 -11.50 -10.76
C VAL A 75 13.04 -11.39 -9.67
N VAL A 76 14.30 -11.08 -10.04
CA VAL A 76 15.39 -10.83 -9.07
C VAL A 76 15.19 -9.51 -8.34
N THR A 77 14.46 -8.58 -8.89
CA THR A 77 14.10 -7.22 -8.45
C THR A 77 15.29 -6.28 -8.20
N PRO A 78 15.15 -4.99 -8.43
CA PRO A 78 16.21 -4.02 -8.14
C PRO A 78 16.39 -3.74 -6.65
N GLY A 79 15.32 -3.87 -5.85
CA GLY A 79 15.26 -3.57 -4.43
C GLY A 79 15.43 -4.79 -3.52
N PRO A 80 15.17 -4.62 -2.21
CA PRO A 80 15.21 -5.70 -1.23
C PRO A 80 14.18 -6.79 -1.54
N VAL A 81 14.63 -8.04 -1.55
CA VAL A 81 13.83 -9.19 -1.96
C VAL A 81 14.02 -10.39 -1.06
N VAL A 82 12.93 -11.13 -0.83
CA VAL A 82 12.93 -12.49 -0.28
C VAL A 82 12.42 -13.42 -1.36
N ALA A 83 13.19 -14.43 -1.72
CA ALA A 83 12.81 -15.34 -2.77
C ALA A 83 13.06 -16.80 -2.39
N GLU A 84 12.22 -17.71 -2.91
CA GLU A 84 12.30 -19.15 -2.73
C GLU A 84 11.99 -19.85 -4.05
N ALA A 85 12.75 -20.89 -4.37
CA ALA A 85 12.44 -21.81 -5.46
C ALA A 85 11.71 -23.03 -4.95
N VAL A 86 10.66 -23.42 -5.66
CA VAL A 86 9.94 -24.69 -5.46
C VAL A 86 10.21 -25.56 -6.67
N PHE A 87 10.85 -26.69 -6.43
CA PHE A 87 11.17 -27.70 -7.46
C PHE A 87 9.95 -28.57 -7.80
N LEU A 88 10.07 -29.34 -8.87
CA LEU A 88 8.97 -30.19 -9.38
C LEU A 88 8.40 -31.17 -8.33
N ASN A 89 9.24 -31.67 -7.43
CA ASN A 89 8.86 -32.55 -6.32
C ASN A 89 8.35 -31.81 -5.06
N ASN A 90 8.13 -30.49 -5.14
CA ASN A 90 7.74 -29.61 -4.04
C ASN A 90 8.81 -29.38 -2.94
N GLU A 91 10.07 -29.74 -3.18
CA GLU A 91 11.15 -29.26 -2.34
C GLU A 91 11.30 -27.73 -2.52
N GLU A 92 11.36 -27.01 -1.40
CA GLU A 92 11.50 -25.57 -1.33
C GLU A 92 12.89 -25.19 -0.84
N VAL A 93 13.58 -24.30 -1.54
CA VAL A 93 14.88 -23.77 -1.14
C VAL A 93 14.91 -22.25 -1.19
N ARG A 94 15.62 -21.63 -0.25
CA ARG A 94 15.86 -20.19 -0.26
C ARG A 94 16.76 -19.80 -1.43
N LEU A 95 16.43 -18.66 -2.04
CA LEU A 95 17.23 -18.06 -3.11
C LEU A 95 17.96 -16.81 -2.62
N THR A 96 19.24 -16.71 -3.00
CA THR A 96 20.05 -15.50 -2.82
C THR A 96 20.23 -14.81 -4.18
N PRO A 97 19.89 -13.52 -4.33
CA PRO A 97 20.16 -12.78 -5.54
C PRO A 97 21.67 -12.70 -5.79
N VAL A 98 22.14 -13.07 -6.97
CA VAL A 98 23.56 -13.01 -7.37
C VAL A 98 23.80 -11.86 -8.33
N TYR A 99 22.90 -11.70 -9.29
CA TYR A 99 23.04 -10.68 -10.32
C TYR A 99 21.70 -10.26 -10.87
N ARG A 100 21.58 -8.99 -11.19
CA ARG A 100 20.50 -8.38 -11.94
C ARG A 100 21.07 -7.44 -12.99
N ASP A 101 20.74 -7.67 -14.26
CA ASP A 101 21.29 -6.82 -15.32
C ASP A 101 20.62 -5.42 -15.29
N PRO A 102 21.41 -4.33 -15.34
CA PRO A 102 20.84 -2.98 -15.29
C PRO A 102 20.17 -2.53 -16.59
N VAL A 103 20.34 -3.28 -17.70
CA VAL A 103 19.81 -2.93 -19.03
C VAL A 103 18.78 -3.95 -19.50
N HIS A 104 19.09 -5.25 -19.43
CA HIS A 104 18.28 -6.32 -20.01
C HIS A 104 17.53 -7.08 -18.93
N ASP A 105 16.37 -7.61 -19.28
CA ASP A 105 15.48 -8.28 -18.31
C ASP A 105 15.93 -9.70 -17.98
N PHE A 106 17.15 -9.86 -17.44
CA PHE A 106 17.63 -11.12 -16.89
C PHE A 106 18.40 -10.93 -15.57
N GLY A 107 18.47 -12.02 -14.80
CA GLY A 107 19.22 -12.07 -13.56
C GLY A 107 19.40 -13.49 -13.04
N PHE A 108 20.23 -13.63 -12.02
CA PHE A 108 20.57 -14.93 -11.45
C PHE A 108 20.29 -14.95 -9.96
N TYR A 109 19.73 -16.06 -9.52
CA TYR A 109 19.67 -16.48 -8.13
C TYR A 109 20.63 -17.64 -7.88
N ARG A 110 20.99 -17.81 -6.60
CA ARG A 110 21.72 -18.98 -6.09
C ARG A 110 20.92 -19.67 -5.03
N TYR A 111 20.85 -21.00 -5.06
CA TYR A 111 20.39 -21.84 -3.97
C TYR A 111 21.53 -22.71 -3.45
N ASP A 112 21.39 -23.25 -2.23
CA ASP A 112 22.32 -24.27 -1.71
C ASP A 112 21.92 -25.65 -2.26
N PRO A 113 22.72 -26.27 -3.15
CA PRO A 113 22.40 -27.60 -3.68
C PRO A 113 22.27 -28.70 -2.61
N LYS A 114 22.89 -28.52 -1.45
CA LYS A 114 22.81 -29.45 -0.32
C LYS A 114 21.46 -29.41 0.40
N ALA A 115 20.66 -28.37 0.17
CA ALA A 115 19.32 -28.26 0.73
C ALA A 115 18.29 -29.13 -0.01
N LEU A 116 18.64 -29.67 -1.20
CA LEU A 116 17.80 -30.61 -1.94
C LEU A 116 18.14 -32.05 -1.52
N HIS A 117 17.11 -32.83 -1.15
CA HIS A 117 17.29 -34.18 -0.62
C HIS A 117 16.71 -35.28 -1.53
N TYR A 118 15.66 -34.97 -2.28
CA TYR A 118 14.89 -35.98 -3.01
C TYR A 118 14.83 -35.72 -4.50
N ILE A 119 15.35 -34.58 -5.00
CA ILE A 119 15.44 -34.27 -6.42
C ILE A 119 16.89 -33.98 -6.83
N LYS A 120 17.27 -34.41 -8.00
CA LYS A 120 18.49 -33.98 -8.69
C LYS A 120 18.07 -33.17 -9.90
N PRO A 121 18.21 -31.81 -9.84
CA PRO A 121 17.78 -30.95 -10.92
C PRO A 121 18.63 -31.16 -12.18
N ALA A 122 17.98 -31.14 -13.33
CA ALA A 122 18.66 -31.09 -14.62
C ALA A 122 19.26 -29.70 -14.82
N GLU A 123 20.46 -29.65 -15.38
CA GLU A 123 21.05 -28.41 -15.87
C GLU A 123 20.61 -28.21 -17.32
N LEU A 124 20.12 -26.98 -17.62
CA LEU A 124 19.66 -26.66 -18.98
C LEU A 124 20.74 -25.85 -19.69
N PRO A 125 21.36 -26.39 -20.76
CA PRO A 125 22.41 -25.71 -21.48
C PRO A 125 21.89 -24.52 -22.28
N LEU A 126 22.62 -23.37 -22.21
CA LEU A 126 22.31 -22.18 -22.99
C LEU A 126 22.96 -22.27 -24.37
N VAL A 127 22.16 -22.06 -25.44
CA VAL A 127 22.64 -22.09 -26.83
C VAL A 127 22.16 -20.85 -27.58
N PRO A 128 22.88 -19.69 -27.45
CA PRO A 128 22.47 -18.41 -28.04
C PRO A 128 22.17 -18.47 -29.54
N ARG A 129 22.95 -19.24 -30.30
CA ARG A 129 22.78 -19.42 -31.74
C ARG A 129 21.75 -20.48 -32.11
N GLY A 130 21.06 -21.07 -31.13
CA GLY A 130 20.03 -22.09 -31.33
C GLY A 130 18.70 -21.56 -31.86
N ALA A 131 18.45 -20.25 -31.77
CA ALA A 131 17.23 -19.66 -32.27
C ALA A 131 17.26 -19.47 -33.79
N ALA A 132 16.19 -19.90 -34.49
CA ALA A 132 16.05 -19.71 -35.93
C ALA A 132 14.55 -19.52 -36.29
N ILE A 133 14.28 -18.72 -37.31
CA ILE A 133 12.90 -18.50 -37.79
C ILE A 133 12.35 -19.87 -38.28
N GLY A 134 11.12 -20.18 -37.91
CA GLY A 134 10.44 -21.41 -38.21
C GLY A 134 10.78 -22.58 -37.27
N ARG A 135 11.71 -22.41 -36.31
CA ARG A 135 12.02 -23.46 -35.33
C ARG A 135 10.89 -23.65 -34.33
N GLU A 136 10.48 -24.91 -34.17
CA GLU A 136 9.56 -25.27 -33.07
C GLU A 136 10.26 -25.14 -31.72
N ILE A 137 9.52 -24.63 -30.75
CA ILE A 137 9.98 -24.41 -29.38
C ILE A 137 8.92 -24.82 -28.37
N ARG A 138 9.34 -25.00 -27.13
CA ARG A 138 8.45 -25.07 -25.96
C ARG A 138 8.89 -24.03 -24.93
N VAL A 139 7.91 -23.32 -24.37
CA VAL A 139 8.09 -22.50 -23.18
C VAL A 139 7.66 -23.37 -22.00
N VAL A 140 8.56 -23.63 -21.07
CA VAL A 140 8.35 -24.56 -19.96
C VAL A 140 8.39 -23.79 -18.66
N GLY A 141 7.28 -23.70 -17.93
CA GLY A 141 7.24 -22.87 -16.72
C GLY A 141 5.91 -22.93 -15.98
N ASN A 142 5.62 -21.85 -15.23
CA ASN A 142 4.46 -21.77 -14.35
C ASN A 142 3.41 -20.79 -14.91
N ASP A 143 2.94 -21.02 -16.12
CA ASP A 143 1.95 -20.15 -16.77
C ASP A 143 0.66 -20.07 -15.95
N ALA A 144 0.11 -18.88 -15.80
CA ALA A 144 -1.04 -18.61 -14.93
C ALA A 144 -0.84 -18.99 -13.44
N GLY A 145 0.42 -19.18 -13.00
CA GLY A 145 0.74 -19.64 -11.65
C GLY A 145 0.54 -21.15 -11.44
N GLU A 146 0.21 -21.89 -12.47
CA GLU A 146 0.09 -23.37 -12.43
C GLU A 146 1.47 -24.02 -12.53
N GLN A 147 1.71 -25.03 -11.70
CA GLN A 147 2.99 -25.72 -11.66
C GLN A 147 3.19 -26.54 -12.92
N LEU A 148 4.30 -26.26 -13.61
CA LEU A 148 4.80 -26.86 -14.83
C LEU A 148 3.77 -26.95 -15.97
N SER A 149 3.48 -25.82 -16.58
CA SER A 149 2.80 -25.76 -17.85
C SER A 149 3.79 -25.71 -19.03
N ILE A 150 3.38 -26.27 -20.16
CA ILE A 150 4.19 -26.39 -21.38
C ILE A 150 3.43 -25.77 -22.53
N LEU A 151 3.98 -24.68 -23.08
CA LEU A 151 3.37 -23.96 -24.17
C LEU A 151 4.15 -24.22 -25.47
N ALA A 152 3.45 -24.67 -26.49
CA ALA A 152 4.03 -24.86 -27.83
C ALA A 152 4.10 -23.55 -28.59
N GLY A 153 5.16 -23.33 -29.35
CA GLY A 153 5.32 -22.16 -30.19
C GLY A 153 6.29 -22.39 -31.34
N THR A 154 6.37 -21.41 -32.24
CA THR A 154 7.33 -21.35 -33.34
C THR A 154 7.95 -19.95 -33.37
N ILE A 155 9.28 -19.87 -33.49
CA ILE A 155 9.97 -18.60 -33.62
C ILE A 155 9.59 -17.96 -34.96
N ALA A 156 8.94 -16.79 -34.86
CA ALA A 156 8.43 -16.07 -36.02
C ALA A 156 9.38 -14.95 -36.48
N ARG A 157 10.18 -14.39 -35.57
CA ARG A 157 11.04 -13.24 -35.84
C ARG A 157 12.20 -13.18 -34.84
N LEU A 158 13.39 -12.71 -35.27
CA LEU A 158 14.60 -12.60 -34.44
C LEU A 158 15.04 -11.14 -34.18
N ASP A 159 14.43 -10.14 -34.80
CA ASP A 159 14.89 -8.76 -34.83
C ASP A 159 13.82 -7.77 -34.35
N ARG A 160 12.96 -8.19 -33.44
CA ARG A 160 11.90 -7.33 -32.91
C ARG A 160 12.50 -6.30 -31.93
N ARG A 161 11.95 -5.08 -31.94
CA ARG A 161 12.21 -4.10 -30.88
C ARG A 161 11.78 -4.63 -29.53
N ALA A 162 12.54 -4.26 -28.48
CA ALA A 162 12.18 -4.58 -27.09
C ALA A 162 10.72 -4.12 -26.78
N PRO A 163 9.98 -4.88 -25.96
CA PRO A 163 8.64 -4.47 -25.56
C PRO A 163 8.69 -3.16 -24.76
N ASP A 164 7.67 -2.30 -24.95
CA ASP A 164 7.49 -1.08 -24.18
C ASP A 164 6.36 -1.28 -23.15
N TYR A 165 6.72 -1.28 -21.88
CA TYR A 165 5.79 -1.41 -20.75
C TYR A 165 5.29 -0.05 -20.24
N GLY A 166 5.66 1.04 -20.91
CA GLY A 166 5.26 2.39 -20.59
C GLY A 166 6.27 3.17 -19.75
N ARG A 167 6.03 4.48 -19.66
CA ARG A 167 6.85 5.39 -18.84
C ARG A 167 6.73 5.03 -17.37
N GLY A 168 7.80 5.24 -16.62
CA GLY A 168 7.83 4.88 -15.19
C GLY A 168 7.90 3.39 -14.90
N LYS A 169 8.03 2.56 -15.95
CA LYS A 169 8.30 1.12 -15.86
C LYS A 169 9.73 0.84 -16.29
N TYR A 170 10.22 -0.35 -15.93
CA TYR A 170 11.48 -0.83 -16.49
C TYR A 170 11.24 -1.26 -17.94
N ASN A 171 12.08 -0.76 -18.85
CA ASN A 171 12.04 -1.13 -20.26
C ASN A 171 13.47 -1.39 -20.75
N ASP A 172 13.66 -2.49 -21.46
CA ASP A 172 14.92 -2.80 -22.09
C ASP A 172 15.21 -1.82 -23.22
N PHE A 173 16.49 -1.54 -23.45
CA PHE A 173 16.96 -0.68 -24.53
C PHE A 173 18.30 -1.21 -25.06
N ASN A 174 18.74 -0.74 -26.21
CA ASN A 174 19.96 -1.20 -26.89
C ASN A 174 20.01 -2.72 -27.04
N THR A 175 18.87 -3.34 -27.38
CA THR A 175 18.71 -4.77 -27.57
C THR A 175 17.56 -5.05 -28.53
N PHE A 176 17.44 -6.32 -28.89
CA PHE A 176 16.34 -6.86 -29.69
C PHE A 176 15.72 -8.06 -28.97
N TYR A 177 14.57 -8.49 -29.46
CA TYR A 177 13.84 -9.61 -28.90
C TYR A 177 13.45 -10.58 -30.03
N TYR A 178 13.35 -11.85 -29.68
CA TYR A 178 12.68 -12.83 -30.53
C TYR A 178 11.17 -12.77 -30.29
N GLN A 179 10.43 -13.08 -31.33
CA GLN A 179 8.97 -13.21 -31.26
C GLN A 179 8.54 -14.59 -31.66
N ALA A 180 7.63 -15.20 -30.89
CA ALA A 180 6.95 -16.42 -31.26
C ALA A 180 5.44 -16.20 -31.35
N ALA A 181 4.81 -17.02 -32.18
CA ALA A 181 3.36 -17.18 -32.22
C ALA A 181 2.96 -18.15 -31.09
N SER A 182 2.90 -17.65 -29.88
CA SER A 182 2.45 -18.35 -28.69
C SER A 182 1.90 -17.32 -27.70
N GLY A 183 1.05 -17.73 -26.76
CA GLY A 183 0.54 -16.87 -25.70
C GLY A 183 1.11 -17.35 -24.37
N THR A 184 1.86 -16.50 -23.66
CA THR A 184 2.27 -16.70 -22.26
C THR A 184 1.52 -15.73 -21.36
N SER A 185 1.32 -16.09 -20.09
CA SER A 185 0.62 -15.27 -19.11
C SER A 185 1.47 -15.01 -17.87
N GLY A 186 0.89 -14.37 -16.85
CA GLY A 186 1.57 -14.14 -15.57
C GLY A 186 2.05 -15.45 -14.93
N GLY A 187 3.28 -15.47 -14.39
CA GLY A 187 3.92 -16.67 -13.85
C GLY A 187 4.95 -17.29 -14.79
N SER A 188 4.82 -17.13 -16.11
CA SER A 188 5.78 -17.66 -17.09
C SER A 188 7.01 -16.79 -17.32
N SER A 189 7.13 -15.62 -16.69
CA SER A 189 8.36 -14.80 -16.70
C SER A 189 9.54 -15.61 -16.19
N GLY A 190 10.67 -15.60 -16.93
CA GLY A 190 11.86 -16.37 -16.61
C GLY A 190 11.83 -17.83 -17.04
N SER A 191 10.80 -18.27 -17.78
CA SER A 191 10.76 -19.63 -18.36
C SER A 191 11.82 -19.83 -19.43
N PRO A 192 12.48 -21.00 -19.47
CA PRO A 192 13.32 -21.39 -20.59
C PRO A 192 12.48 -21.58 -21.85
N VAL A 193 12.99 -21.07 -22.96
CA VAL A 193 12.49 -21.38 -24.31
C VAL A 193 13.40 -22.45 -24.92
N VAL A 194 12.90 -23.64 -25.05
CA VAL A 194 13.73 -24.82 -25.43
C VAL A 194 13.42 -25.32 -26.81
N ASN A 195 14.44 -25.85 -27.49
CA ASN A 195 14.33 -26.64 -28.72
C ASN A 195 14.07 -28.10 -28.40
N ILE A 196 13.93 -28.96 -29.46
CA ILE A 196 13.64 -30.39 -29.32
C ILE A 196 14.78 -31.14 -28.62
N GLU A 197 16.00 -30.64 -28.70
CA GLU A 197 17.18 -31.21 -28.06
C GLU A 197 17.19 -30.94 -26.53
N GLY A 198 16.30 -30.04 -26.05
CA GLY A 198 16.24 -29.57 -24.64
C GLY A 198 17.22 -28.49 -24.30
N GLU A 199 17.79 -27.84 -25.32
CA GLU A 199 18.68 -26.71 -25.16
C GLU A 199 17.88 -25.39 -25.08
N VAL A 200 18.26 -24.51 -24.20
CA VAL A 200 17.64 -23.18 -24.06
C VAL A 200 18.15 -22.26 -25.17
N VAL A 201 17.24 -21.77 -25.99
CA VAL A 201 17.55 -20.89 -27.13
C VAL A 201 17.18 -19.43 -26.86
N ALA A 202 16.35 -19.17 -25.83
CA ALA A 202 15.99 -17.81 -25.39
C ALA A 202 15.38 -17.84 -23.97
N LEU A 203 15.25 -16.68 -23.36
CA LEU A 203 14.59 -16.46 -22.06
C LEU A 203 13.22 -15.77 -22.29
N ASN A 204 12.14 -16.37 -21.77
CA ASN A 204 10.81 -15.74 -21.84
C ASN A 204 10.76 -14.51 -20.95
N ALA A 205 10.43 -13.36 -21.53
CA ALA A 205 10.37 -12.08 -20.81
C ALA A 205 8.95 -11.52 -20.65
N GLY A 206 8.04 -11.81 -21.60
CA GLY A 206 6.69 -11.32 -21.55
C GLY A 206 5.86 -11.67 -22.78
N ALA A 207 4.63 -11.16 -22.81
CA ALA A 207 3.70 -11.41 -23.90
C ALA A 207 2.84 -10.19 -24.22
N ASN A 208 2.27 -10.18 -25.42
CA ASN A 208 1.18 -9.31 -25.80
C ASN A 208 -0.08 -10.15 -26.03
N ASN A 209 -0.99 -10.12 -25.07
CA ASN A 209 -2.21 -10.91 -25.09
C ASN A 209 -3.15 -10.53 -26.26
N ALA A 210 -3.11 -9.27 -26.72
CA ALA A 210 -3.94 -8.82 -27.83
C ALA A 210 -3.49 -9.40 -29.20
N ALA A 211 -2.22 -9.80 -29.30
CA ALA A 211 -1.63 -10.33 -30.53
C ALA A 211 -1.24 -11.82 -30.44
N ALA A 212 -1.53 -12.52 -29.33
CA ALA A 212 -1.12 -13.88 -29.05
C ALA A 212 0.37 -14.12 -29.40
N SER A 213 1.24 -13.18 -28.96
CA SER A 213 2.67 -13.24 -29.23
C SER A 213 3.49 -13.09 -27.96
N SER A 214 4.47 -13.98 -27.81
CA SER A 214 5.44 -13.96 -26.72
C SER A 214 6.76 -13.33 -27.17
N PHE A 215 7.47 -12.72 -26.19
CA PHE A 215 8.73 -12.01 -26.40
C PHE A 215 9.82 -12.71 -25.61
N PHE A 216 10.90 -13.03 -26.29
CA PHE A 216 12.01 -13.77 -25.72
C PHE A 216 13.30 -12.96 -25.83
N LEU A 217 14.01 -12.86 -24.72
CA LEU A 217 15.31 -12.21 -24.66
C LEU A 217 16.38 -13.14 -25.22
N PRO A 218 17.26 -12.66 -26.13
CA PRO A 218 18.44 -13.38 -26.61
C PRO A 218 19.42 -13.72 -25.49
N LEU A 219 20.19 -14.79 -25.64
CA LEU A 219 21.05 -15.32 -24.58
C LEU A 219 22.48 -14.79 -24.59
N ASP A 220 22.90 -13.99 -25.57
CA ASP A 220 24.32 -13.57 -25.75
C ASP A 220 24.89 -12.88 -24.51
N ARG A 221 24.15 -11.92 -23.91
CA ARG A 221 24.61 -11.23 -22.70
C ARG A 221 24.45 -12.09 -21.46
N ILE A 222 23.45 -12.96 -21.44
CA ILE A 222 23.18 -13.91 -20.36
C ILE A 222 24.31 -14.93 -20.25
N GLU A 223 24.74 -15.51 -21.36
CA GLU A 223 25.85 -16.48 -21.41
C GLU A 223 27.16 -15.83 -20.93
N ARG A 224 27.47 -14.61 -21.39
CA ARG A 224 28.62 -13.84 -20.88
C ARG A 224 28.56 -13.63 -19.37
N ALA A 225 27.42 -13.20 -18.87
CA ALA A 225 27.24 -12.97 -17.43
C ALA A 225 27.37 -14.28 -16.63
N LEU A 226 26.76 -15.37 -17.09
CA LEU A 226 26.88 -16.70 -16.47
C LEU A 226 28.34 -17.14 -16.37
N LYS A 227 29.08 -17.00 -17.46
CA LYS A 227 30.51 -17.35 -17.47
C LYS A 227 31.33 -16.54 -16.47
N LEU A 228 31.13 -15.22 -16.40
CA LEU A 228 31.81 -14.37 -15.42
C LEU A 228 31.44 -14.75 -13.97
N ILE A 229 30.16 -15.09 -13.69
CA ILE A 229 29.75 -15.61 -12.38
C ILE A 229 30.47 -16.93 -12.06
N GLN A 230 30.57 -17.84 -13.02
CA GLN A 230 31.23 -19.14 -12.85
C GLN A 230 32.74 -18.99 -12.62
N ASP A 231 33.38 -18.01 -13.29
CA ASP A 231 34.78 -17.70 -13.15
C ASP A 231 35.08 -16.80 -11.93
N ASN A 232 34.04 -16.36 -11.21
CA ASN A 232 34.10 -15.42 -10.08
C ASN A 232 34.73 -14.06 -10.47
N GLU A 233 34.43 -13.60 -11.68
CA GLU A 233 34.90 -12.34 -12.24
C GLU A 233 33.76 -11.27 -12.17
N PRO A 234 34.09 -9.98 -12.00
CA PRO A 234 33.10 -8.92 -11.98
C PRO A 234 32.42 -8.75 -13.34
N ILE A 235 31.13 -8.62 -13.33
CA ILE A 235 30.34 -8.39 -14.54
C ILE A 235 30.32 -6.90 -14.85
N THR A 236 31.08 -6.53 -15.90
CA THR A 236 31.12 -5.14 -16.38
C THR A 236 29.95 -4.86 -17.33
N ARG A 237 29.33 -3.67 -17.20
CA ARG A 237 28.31 -3.16 -18.12
C ARG A 237 28.62 -1.71 -18.47
N GLY A 238 29.06 -1.49 -19.73
CA GLY A 238 29.42 -0.17 -20.21
C GLY A 238 28.25 0.59 -20.81
N THR A 239 28.25 1.91 -20.67
CA THR A 239 27.26 2.79 -21.28
C THR A 239 27.84 4.10 -21.78
N LEU A 240 27.23 4.63 -22.83
CA LEU A 240 27.45 6.02 -23.25
C LEU A 240 26.27 6.91 -22.78
N GLN A 241 25.36 6.34 -21.98
CA GLN A 241 24.07 6.95 -21.64
C GLN A 241 23.32 7.43 -22.91
N THR A 242 23.40 6.61 -23.96
CA THR A 242 22.82 6.85 -25.28
C THR A 242 21.92 5.67 -25.64
N VAL A 243 20.72 5.97 -26.10
CA VAL A 243 19.78 4.97 -26.61
C VAL A 243 19.96 4.87 -28.12
N PHE A 244 20.29 3.69 -28.59
CA PHE A 244 20.36 3.36 -30.02
C PHE A 244 19.12 2.58 -30.43
N ILE A 245 18.76 2.73 -31.71
CA ILE A 245 17.73 1.93 -32.37
C ILE A 245 18.26 1.36 -33.67
N SER A 246 17.80 0.19 -34.06
CA SER A 246 18.04 -0.35 -35.40
C SER A 246 17.04 0.26 -36.36
N ASN A 247 17.53 0.96 -37.38
CA ASN A 247 16.73 1.52 -38.45
C ASN A 247 17.05 0.86 -39.78
N ALA A 248 16.03 0.65 -40.59
CA ALA A 248 16.18 0.08 -41.93
C ALA A 248 17.00 1.01 -42.87
N TYR A 249 17.71 0.43 -43.81
CA TYR A 249 18.58 1.20 -44.71
C TYR A 249 17.85 2.33 -45.49
N ASP A 250 16.58 2.18 -45.82
CA ASP A 250 15.80 3.22 -46.45
C ASP A 250 15.55 4.43 -45.54
N GLU A 251 15.36 4.22 -44.23
CA GLU A 251 15.28 5.29 -43.25
C GLU A 251 16.65 5.93 -43.01
N LEU A 252 17.71 5.12 -42.91
CA LEU A 252 19.06 5.60 -42.72
C LEU A 252 19.56 6.47 -43.88
N ARG A 253 19.22 6.11 -45.11
CA ARG A 253 19.50 6.98 -46.29
C ARG A 253 18.83 8.34 -46.18
N ARG A 254 17.58 8.40 -45.70
CA ARG A 254 16.90 9.67 -45.41
C ARG A 254 17.56 10.47 -44.30
N LEU A 255 18.22 9.81 -43.33
CA LEU A 255 19.00 10.45 -42.27
C LEU A 255 20.41 10.87 -42.77
N GLY A 256 20.82 10.43 -43.97
CA GLY A 256 22.08 10.80 -44.58
C GLY A 256 23.16 9.72 -44.60
N LEU A 257 22.79 8.42 -44.49
CA LEU A 257 23.75 7.31 -44.69
C LEU A 257 24.33 7.38 -46.11
N SER A 258 25.62 7.39 -46.23
CA SER A 258 26.33 7.39 -47.57
C SER A 258 26.24 6.03 -48.23
N GLU A 259 26.27 6.02 -49.56
CA GLU A 259 26.27 4.77 -50.33
C GLU A 259 27.49 3.90 -50.04
N GLU A 260 28.64 4.53 -49.74
CA GLU A 260 29.89 3.86 -49.38
C GLU A 260 29.73 3.12 -48.03
N SER A 261 29.20 3.77 -47.02
CA SER A 261 28.95 3.19 -45.70
C SER A 261 27.93 2.07 -45.77
N GLU A 262 26.84 2.24 -46.51
CA GLU A 262 25.85 1.17 -46.71
C GLU A 262 26.47 -0.05 -47.43
N ALA A 263 27.23 0.18 -48.53
CA ALA A 263 27.86 -0.92 -49.24
C ALA A 263 28.87 -1.71 -48.37
N LEU A 264 29.61 -1.00 -47.51
CA LEU A 264 30.52 -1.63 -46.56
C LEU A 264 29.74 -2.46 -45.50
N ALA A 265 28.68 -1.91 -44.91
CA ALA A 265 27.85 -2.61 -43.94
C ALA A 265 27.24 -3.91 -44.53
N ARG A 266 26.66 -3.84 -45.73
CA ARG A 266 26.09 -5.00 -46.45
C ARG A 266 27.14 -6.04 -46.85
N LYS A 267 28.40 -5.62 -47.02
CA LYS A 267 29.49 -6.56 -47.31
C LYS A 267 29.90 -7.37 -46.08
N VAL A 268 29.87 -6.73 -44.90
CA VAL A 268 30.23 -7.37 -43.62
C VAL A 268 29.07 -8.24 -43.11
N ASP A 269 27.85 -7.76 -43.23
CA ASP A 269 26.61 -8.44 -42.84
C ASP A 269 25.60 -8.41 -44.00
N PRO A 270 25.64 -9.41 -44.89
CA PRO A 270 24.79 -9.47 -46.08
C PRO A 270 23.30 -9.63 -45.75
N ASP A 271 23.00 -10.19 -44.62
CA ASP A 271 21.61 -10.44 -44.17
C ASP A 271 20.99 -9.25 -43.41
N ALA A 272 21.82 -8.29 -42.96
CA ALA A 272 21.35 -7.10 -42.26
C ALA A 272 20.45 -6.22 -43.15
N THR A 273 19.34 -5.79 -42.59
CA THR A 273 18.37 -4.90 -43.26
C THR A 273 18.53 -3.43 -42.85
N GLY A 274 19.45 -3.13 -41.93
CA GLY A 274 19.68 -1.78 -41.38
C GLY A 274 20.90 -1.69 -40.49
N MET A 275 21.06 -0.57 -39.80
CA MET A 275 22.15 -0.31 -38.85
C MET A 275 21.63 0.48 -37.64
N LEU A 276 22.49 0.64 -36.64
CA LEU A 276 22.19 1.40 -35.43
C LEU A 276 22.27 2.91 -35.68
N SER A 277 21.26 3.63 -35.17
CA SER A 277 21.29 5.09 -35.08
C SER A 277 20.93 5.57 -33.69
N VAL A 278 21.36 6.76 -33.33
CA VAL A 278 21.11 7.39 -32.05
C VAL A 278 19.63 7.83 -32.00
N GLN A 279 18.89 7.33 -31.04
CA GLN A 279 17.53 7.77 -30.73
C GLN A 279 17.55 8.91 -29.71
N GLN A 280 18.38 8.80 -28.70
CA GLN A 280 18.40 9.72 -27.55
C GLN A 280 19.77 9.73 -26.91
N VAL A 281 20.22 10.90 -26.47
CA VAL A 281 21.37 11.09 -25.59
C VAL A 281 20.89 11.71 -24.30
N ILE A 282 21.33 11.18 -23.19
CA ILE A 282 20.92 11.66 -21.87
C ILE A 282 21.70 12.96 -21.55
N PRO A 283 21.01 14.01 -21.08
CA PRO A 283 21.66 15.25 -20.68
C PRO A 283 22.75 15.03 -19.62
N GLU A 284 23.81 15.82 -19.66
CA GLU A 284 24.97 15.78 -18.76
C GLU A 284 25.78 14.47 -18.79
N SER A 285 25.50 13.56 -19.73
CA SER A 285 26.27 12.33 -19.94
C SER A 285 27.60 12.63 -20.71
N ALA A 286 28.52 11.66 -20.70
CA ALA A 286 29.78 11.76 -21.46
C ALA A 286 29.57 11.92 -22.97
N ALA A 287 28.42 11.52 -23.50
CA ALA A 287 28.01 11.63 -24.90
C ALA A 287 27.29 12.94 -25.22
N ASP A 288 26.81 13.68 -24.20
CA ASP A 288 26.06 14.92 -24.39
C ASP A 288 26.94 15.98 -25.09
N GLY A 289 26.38 16.65 -26.08
CA GLY A 289 27.07 17.61 -26.94
C GLY A 289 27.99 16.98 -28.02
N LYS A 290 28.28 15.66 -27.95
CA LYS A 290 29.09 14.93 -28.94
C LYS A 290 28.22 14.12 -29.89
N LEU A 291 27.31 13.30 -29.36
CA LEU A 291 26.30 12.60 -30.14
C LEU A 291 24.94 13.32 -30.07
N GLN A 292 24.10 13.07 -31.05
CA GLN A 292 22.71 13.59 -31.05
C GLN A 292 21.78 12.62 -31.78
N ALA A 293 20.49 12.77 -31.55
CA ALA A 293 19.48 11.97 -32.23
C ALA A 293 19.61 12.09 -33.76
N GLY A 294 19.55 10.96 -34.46
CA GLY A 294 19.73 10.85 -35.92
C GLY A 294 21.17 10.55 -36.36
N ASP A 295 22.18 10.52 -35.46
CA ASP A 295 23.54 10.08 -35.82
C ASP A 295 23.50 8.57 -36.13
N ILE A 296 24.15 8.20 -37.23
CA ILE A 296 24.23 6.80 -37.68
C ILE A 296 25.57 6.23 -37.26
N LEU A 297 25.58 5.23 -36.39
CA LEU A 297 26.78 4.60 -35.87
C LEU A 297 27.45 3.79 -36.99
N LEU A 298 28.73 4.01 -37.21
CA LEU A 298 29.54 3.28 -38.18
C LEU A 298 30.55 2.36 -37.49
N ARG A 299 31.47 2.96 -36.73
CA ARG A 299 32.61 2.22 -36.14
C ARG A 299 32.81 2.61 -34.68
N ILE A 300 33.30 1.66 -33.91
CA ILE A 300 33.89 1.93 -32.59
C ILE A 300 35.31 1.35 -32.60
N ASN A 301 36.29 2.17 -32.23
CA ASN A 301 37.72 1.82 -32.24
C ASN A 301 38.20 1.22 -33.59
N GLY A 302 37.63 1.67 -34.71
CA GLY A 302 37.90 1.18 -36.05
C GLY A 302 37.12 -0.05 -36.49
N GLU A 303 36.41 -0.75 -35.59
CA GLU A 303 35.55 -1.92 -35.93
C GLU A 303 34.18 -1.45 -36.37
N LEU A 304 33.65 -2.02 -37.44
CA LEU A 304 32.29 -1.73 -37.93
C LEU A 304 31.28 -2.32 -36.96
N VAL A 305 30.29 -1.51 -36.55
CA VAL A 305 29.26 -1.89 -35.58
C VAL A 305 27.89 -1.64 -36.19
N THR A 306 27.21 -2.70 -36.58
CA THR A 306 25.84 -2.65 -37.20
C THR A 306 24.71 -3.11 -36.28
N GLU A 307 25.08 -3.82 -35.20
CA GLU A 307 24.13 -4.52 -34.30
C GLU A 307 24.38 -4.24 -32.82
N PHE A 308 23.40 -4.57 -31.98
CA PHE A 308 23.47 -4.35 -30.53
C PHE A 308 24.46 -5.27 -29.81
N VAL A 309 24.64 -6.52 -30.26
CA VAL A 309 25.52 -7.48 -29.55
C VAL A 309 26.97 -7.05 -29.61
N PRO A 310 27.55 -6.70 -30.79
CA PRO A 310 28.89 -6.13 -30.88
C PRO A 310 29.03 -4.79 -30.12
N LEU A 311 28.01 -3.90 -30.23
CA LEU A 311 28.00 -2.64 -29.49
C LEU A 311 28.12 -2.90 -27.97
N ALA A 312 27.28 -3.76 -27.43
CA ALA A 312 27.29 -4.06 -25.99
C ALA A 312 28.61 -4.72 -25.56
N ALA A 313 29.21 -5.61 -26.39
CA ALA A 313 30.47 -6.25 -26.09
C ALA A 313 31.61 -5.21 -25.97
N ILE A 314 31.73 -4.30 -26.94
CA ILE A 314 32.78 -3.27 -26.92
C ILE A 314 32.61 -2.32 -25.72
N LEU A 315 31.38 -1.90 -25.41
CA LEU A 315 31.11 -1.04 -24.27
C LEU A 315 31.42 -1.74 -22.93
N ASP A 316 31.02 -3.00 -22.77
CA ASP A 316 31.26 -3.79 -21.56
C ASP A 316 32.75 -4.01 -21.27
N GLU A 317 33.58 -4.13 -22.33
CA GLU A 317 35.04 -4.29 -22.24
C GLU A 317 35.79 -2.95 -22.06
N SER A 318 35.06 -1.84 -22.29
CA SER A 318 35.67 -0.49 -22.32
C SER A 318 35.27 0.37 -21.12
N VAL A 319 34.66 -0.16 -20.08
CA VAL A 319 34.26 0.60 -18.89
C VAL A 319 35.48 1.38 -18.32
N GLY A 320 35.28 2.68 -18.08
CA GLY A 320 36.34 3.61 -17.62
C GLY A 320 37.35 4.00 -18.66
N ARG A 321 37.26 3.50 -19.89
CA ARG A 321 38.20 3.81 -21.00
C ARG A 321 37.54 4.76 -22.01
N THR A 322 38.39 5.49 -22.72
CA THR A 322 37.97 6.33 -23.86
C THR A 322 37.90 5.48 -25.12
N ILE A 323 36.78 5.47 -25.80
CA ILE A 323 36.59 4.86 -27.12
C ILE A 323 36.51 5.94 -28.20
N THR A 324 36.85 5.59 -29.44
CA THR A 324 36.69 6.42 -30.62
C THR A 324 35.43 5.94 -31.37
N ILE A 325 34.48 6.83 -31.58
CA ILE A 325 33.22 6.55 -32.27
C ILE A 325 33.23 7.29 -33.62
N GLU A 326 32.99 6.56 -34.68
CA GLU A 326 32.82 7.10 -36.03
C GLU A 326 31.32 6.98 -36.38
N PHE A 327 30.75 8.06 -36.88
CA PHE A 327 29.30 8.11 -37.21
C PHE A 327 29.07 9.08 -38.37
N GLU A 328 27.93 8.95 -39.01
CA GLU A 328 27.44 9.92 -39.98
C GLU A 328 26.34 10.78 -39.41
N ARG A 329 26.40 12.10 -39.65
CA ARG A 329 25.42 13.12 -39.31
C ARG A 329 25.04 13.94 -40.51
N GLY A 330 23.82 13.75 -41.04
CA GLY A 330 23.36 14.49 -42.20
C GLY A 330 24.30 14.34 -43.42
N GLY A 331 24.77 13.13 -43.68
CA GLY A 331 25.68 12.82 -44.77
C GLY A 331 27.15 13.23 -44.55
N LYS A 332 27.54 13.61 -43.33
CA LYS A 332 28.91 13.99 -42.97
C LYS A 332 29.52 13.01 -42.00
N HIS A 333 30.62 12.42 -42.33
CA HIS A 333 31.41 11.58 -41.44
C HIS A 333 31.97 12.41 -40.27
N LYS A 334 31.89 11.91 -39.08
CA LYS A 334 32.35 12.50 -37.83
C LYS A 334 33.01 11.47 -36.94
N ILE A 335 33.94 11.96 -36.12
CA ILE A 335 34.71 11.15 -35.16
C ILE A 335 34.67 11.88 -33.82
N GLU A 336 34.27 11.16 -32.77
CA GLU A 336 34.29 11.67 -31.40
C GLU A 336 34.94 10.69 -30.45
N LYS A 337 35.54 11.24 -29.39
CA LYS A 337 36.11 10.45 -28.29
C LYS A 337 35.24 10.57 -27.06
N ILE A 338 34.74 9.43 -26.55
CA ILE A 338 33.81 9.38 -25.44
C ILE A 338 34.33 8.37 -24.40
N VAL A 339 34.27 8.75 -23.15
CA VAL A 339 34.53 7.83 -22.03
C VAL A 339 33.31 6.93 -21.85
N VAL A 340 33.53 5.64 -21.67
CA VAL A 340 32.46 4.67 -21.37
C VAL A 340 32.21 4.66 -19.86
N ASP A 341 31.01 5.02 -19.45
CA ASP A 341 30.60 5.00 -18.06
C ASP A 341 30.27 3.58 -17.60
N ASP A 342 30.35 3.35 -16.28
CA ASP A 342 29.89 2.12 -15.65
C ASP A 342 28.40 2.22 -15.36
N LEU A 343 27.58 1.37 -15.99
CA LEU A 343 26.16 1.34 -15.83
C LEU A 343 25.74 0.90 -14.41
N HIS A 344 26.56 0.08 -13.74
CA HIS A 344 26.31 -0.30 -12.35
C HIS A 344 26.45 0.89 -11.40
N ALA A 345 27.41 1.80 -11.65
CA ALA A 345 27.63 2.99 -10.83
C ALA A 345 26.48 3.99 -10.86
N ILE A 346 25.67 3.99 -11.94
CA ILE A 346 24.49 4.86 -12.09
C ILE A 346 23.16 4.11 -11.89
N THR A 347 23.22 2.87 -11.42
CA THR A 347 22.06 2.06 -11.04
C THR A 347 21.93 2.09 -9.52
N PRO A 348 20.79 2.50 -8.95
CA PRO A 348 20.63 2.60 -7.51
C PRO A 348 20.89 1.26 -6.80
N ALA A 349 21.69 1.31 -5.75
CA ALA A 349 21.99 0.20 -4.86
C ALA A 349 21.81 0.57 -3.38
N GLU A 350 21.15 1.69 -3.12
CA GLU A 350 20.98 2.28 -1.79
C GLU A 350 19.61 2.94 -1.66
N TYR A 351 19.07 2.99 -0.45
CA TYR A 351 17.88 3.78 -0.15
C TYR A 351 17.91 4.36 1.27
N LEU A 352 17.21 5.47 1.44
CA LEU A 352 16.83 6.00 2.76
C LEU A 352 15.39 5.64 3.06
N GLU A 353 15.16 5.17 4.29
CA GLU A 353 13.83 5.02 4.89
C GLU A 353 13.71 6.01 6.04
N PHE A 354 12.76 6.93 5.99
CA PHE A 354 12.48 7.91 7.05
C PHE A 354 11.03 8.35 6.99
N GLY A 355 10.36 8.43 8.15
CA GLY A 355 8.93 8.75 8.20
C GLY A 355 8.07 7.84 7.30
N ASP A 356 8.39 6.55 7.21
CA ASP A 356 7.79 5.55 6.29
C ASP A 356 8.04 5.81 4.79
N ALA A 357 8.74 6.89 4.44
CA ALA A 357 9.12 7.15 3.06
C ALA A 357 10.32 6.29 2.65
N ILE A 358 10.31 5.85 1.39
CA ILE A 358 11.46 5.18 0.75
C ILE A 358 11.91 6.04 -0.41
N VAL A 359 13.16 6.44 -0.38
CA VAL A 359 13.78 7.23 -1.45
C VAL A 359 15.10 6.62 -1.88
N ASN A 360 15.43 6.75 -3.15
CA ASN A 360 16.69 6.27 -3.75
C ASN A 360 17.22 7.28 -4.77
N ASN A 361 18.46 7.14 -5.20
CA ASN A 361 18.98 7.94 -6.30
C ASN A 361 18.12 7.78 -7.55
N LEU A 362 17.92 8.86 -8.31
CA LEU A 362 17.23 8.75 -9.60
C LEU A 362 17.96 7.78 -10.51
N SER A 363 17.31 6.70 -10.93
CA SER A 363 17.92 5.69 -11.78
C SER A 363 18.07 6.15 -13.23
N TYR A 364 19.05 5.57 -13.93
CA TYR A 364 19.19 5.76 -15.37
C TYR A 364 17.92 5.34 -16.14
N GLN A 365 17.22 4.30 -15.70
CA GLN A 365 15.95 3.88 -16.31
C GLN A 365 14.88 4.98 -16.25
N GLN A 366 14.71 5.64 -15.12
CA GLN A 366 13.78 6.74 -14.97
C GLN A 366 14.23 7.99 -15.74
N ALA A 367 15.51 8.37 -15.58
CA ALA A 367 16.09 9.53 -16.23
C ALA A 367 15.97 9.43 -17.76
N ARG A 368 16.18 8.25 -18.34
CA ARG A 368 16.08 7.96 -19.77
C ARG A 368 14.65 8.18 -20.30
N HIS A 369 13.63 7.67 -19.59
CA HIS A 369 12.22 7.80 -20.03
C HIS A 369 11.76 9.25 -20.14
N TYR A 370 12.34 10.13 -19.35
CA TYR A 370 11.94 11.54 -19.28
C TYR A 370 12.99 12.50 -19.83
N ASN A 371 14.05 11.97 -20.44
CA ASN A 371 15.18 12.72 -21.00
C ASN A 371 15.80 13.69 -19.99
N ARG A 372 16.28 13.16 -18.87
CA ARG A 372 16.85 13.89 -17.75
C ARG A 372 18.27 13.43 -17.42
N ALA A 373 19.04 14.33 -16.82
CA ALA A 373 20.29 13.94 -16.17
C ALA A 373 20.02 12.93 -15.04
N VAL A 374 20.96 12.01 -14.81
CA VAL A 374 20.89 11.02 -13.72
C VAL A 374 21.30 11.72 -12.42
N SER A 375 20.42 12.55 -11.86
CA SER A 375 20.68 13.37 -10.66
C SER A 375 19.41 13.65 -9.90
N GLY A 376 19.49 13.74 -8.57
CA GLY A 376 18.39 13.96 -7.66
C GLY A 376 17.96 12.70 -6.93
N VAL A 377 17.05 12.86 -5.95
CA VAL A 377 16.55 11.78 -5.12
C VAL A 377 15.11 11.46 -5.47
N TYR A 378 14.90 10.26 -5.97
CA TYR A 378 13.59 9.75 -6.39
C TYR A 378 12.79 9.23 -5.21
N VAL A 379 11.51 9.63 -5.10
CA VAL A 379 10.58 9.15 -4.09
C VAL A 379 9.88 7.89 -4.61
N ALA A 380 10.35 6.72 -4.17
CA ALA A 380 9.76 5.43 -4.54
C ALA A 380 8.48 5.13 -3.74
N ASN A 381 8.42 5.55 -2.48
CA ASN A 381 7.23 5.55 -1.63
C ASN A 381 7.23 6.82 -0.78
N PRO A 382 6.19 7.66 -0.82
CA PRO A 382 6.12 8.87 0.00
C PRO A 382 5.94 8.58 1.50
N GLY A 383 5.45 7.40 1.87
CA GLY A 383 5.19 7.02 3.25
C GLY A 383 4.27 7.99 3.98
N TYR A 384 4.52 8.14 5.28
CA TYR A 384 3.76 9.04 6.15
C TYR A 384 4.23 10.50 6.02
N MET A 385 5.52 10.76 6.23
CA MET A 385 6.05 12.11 6.36
C MET A 385 6.01 12.91 5.05
N LEU A 386 6.46 12.33 3.94
CA LEU A 386 6.38 13.01 2.63
C LEU A 386 4.94 13.03 2.10
N GLY A 387 4.15 12.00 2.38
CA GLY A 387 2.73 11.94 2.02
C GLY A 387 1.91 13.04 2.71
N LYS A 388 2.15 13.29 4.00
CA LYS A 388 1.55 14.37 4.77
C LYS A 388 1.87 15.76 4.17
N ALA A 389 3.07 15.92 3.62
CA ALA A 389 3.48 17.14 2.92
C ALA A 389 3.01 17.20 1.45
N ALA A 390 2.19 16.26 1.00
CA ALA A 390 1.73 16.14 -0.39
C ALA A 390 2.87 16.04 -1.42
N ILE A 391 3.97 15.37 -1.05
CA ILE A 391 5.04 14.98 -1.97
C ILE A 391 4.72 13.58 -2.48
N PRO A 392 4.39 13.41 -3.78
CA PRO A 392 3.91 12.14 -4.29
C PRO A 392 5.06 11.16 -4.62
N ARG A 393 4.72 9.91 -4.86
CA ARG A 393 5.61 8.99 -5.59
C ARG A 393 5.94 9.58 -6.97
N GLY A 394 7.19 9.36 -7.43
CA GLY A 394 7.66 9.93 -8.69
C GLY A 394 8.18 11.36 -8.56
N ALA A 395 8.14 11.94 -7.36
CA ALA A 395 8.84 13.19 -7.08
C ALA A 395 10.36 12.95 -7.12
N VAL A 396 11.08 13.93 -7.62
CA VAL A 396 12.55 14.02 -7.58
C VAL A 396 12.92 15.21 -6.72
N ILE A 397 13.45 14.93 -5.53
CA ILE A 397 13.91 15.97 -4.59
C ILE A 397 15.22 16.53 -5.14
N SER A 398 15.28 17.85 -5.26
CA SER A 398 16.44 18.58 -5.81
C SER A 398 17.06 19.57 -4.83
N GLU A 399 16.36 19.91 -3.73
CA GLU A 399 16.83 20.90 -2.77
C GLU A 399 16.13 20.70 -1.41
N VAL A 400 16.88 20.88 -0.32
CA VAL A 400 16.36 20.92 1.06
C VAL A 400 16.84 22.23 1.71
N SER A 401 15.90 23.07 2.13
CA SER A 401 16.16 24.35 2.80
C SER A 401 17.20 25.23 2.08
N GLY A 402 17.15 25.27 0.74
CA GLY A 402 18.07 26.06 -0.10
C GLY A 402 19.38 25.34 -0.47
N THR A 403 19.64 24.15 0.09
CA THR A 403 20.82 23.33 -0.23
C THR A 403 20.49 22.37 -1.37
N PRO A 404 21.23 22.39 -2.50
CA PRO A 404 21.03 21.42 -3.58
C PRO A 404 21.27 19.97 -3.13
N VAL A 405 20.43 19.05 -3.63
CA VAL A 405 20.48 17.62 -3.37
C VAL A 405 20.61 16.88 -4.71
N HIS A 406 21.75 16.26 -4.96
CA HIS A 406 22.04 15.52 -6.20
C HIS A 406 21.92 14.01 -6.02
N ASN A 407 22.00 13.52 -4.81
CA ASN A 407 21.98 12.11 -4.45
C ASN A 407 21.48 11.90 -3.01
N ILE A 408 21.29 10.65 -2.64
CA ILE A 408 20.76 10.25 -1.32
C ILE A 408 21.71 10.63 -0.17
N ASN A 409 23.03 10.70 -0.39
CA ASN A 409 23.97 11.12 0.64
C ASN A 409 23.87 12.64 0.93
N ASP A 410 23.55 13.45 -0.10
CA ASP A 410 23.25 14.87 0.11
C ASP A 410 21.99 15.03 0.95
N LEU A 411 20.95 14.25 0.62
CA LEU A 411 19.68 14.28 1.37
C LEU A 411 19.88 13.84 2.82
N GLU A 412 20.64 12.78 3.07
CA GLU A 412 20.95 12.31 4.42
C GLU A 412 21.60 13.41 5.26
N ARG A 413 22.62 14.10 4.70
CA ARG A 413 23.31 15.21 5.40
C ARG A 413 22.38 16.35 5.77
N GLU A 414 21.35 16.63 4.96
CA GLU A 414 20.38 17.66 5.29
C GLU A 414 19.36 17.18 6.32
N ILE A 415 18.91 15.93 6.26
CA ILE A 415 17.99 15.34 7.25
C ILE A 415 18.65 15.23 8.63
N ASP A 416 19.95 14.92 8.69
CA ASP A 416 20.68 14.79 9.97
C ASP A 416 20.81 16.12 10.72
N LYS A 417 20.66 17.26 10.04
CA LYS A 417 20.67 18.59 10.67
C LYS A 417 19.36 18.96 11.35
N LEU A 418 18.27 18.25 11.05
CA LEU A 418 16.94 18.58 11.52
C LEU A 418 16.65 17.91 12.89
N ALA A 419 16.17 18.69 13.83
CA ALA A 419 15.62 18.19 15.08
C ALA A 419 14.21 17.60 14.85
N GLU A 420 13.71 16.83 15.84
CA GLU A 420 12.32 16.40 15.87
C GLU A 420 11.38 17.62 15.89
N GLY A 421 10.43 17.68 14.94
CA GLY A 421 9.49 18.77 14.76
C GLY A 421 10.02 19.94 13.93
N ASP A 422 11.30 19.98 13.54
CA ASP A 422 11.82 21.01 12.64
C ASP A 422 11.17 20.91 11.26
N ARG A 423 11.01 22.05 10.61
CA ARG A 423 10.44 22.14 9.27
C ARG A 423 11.52 22.48 8.26
N ALA A 424 11.65 21.63 7.26
CA ALA A 424 12.51 21.86 6.10
C ALA A 424 11.67 22.19 4.86
N ALA A 425 12.10 23.16 4.10
CA ALA A 425 11.51 23.45 2.80
C ALA A 425 12.11 22.50 1.76
N ILE A 426 11.34 21.51 1.28
CA ILE A 426 11.78 20.57 0.25
C ILE A 426 11.28 21.03 -1.12
N ARG A 427 12.23 21.24 -2.04
CA ARG A 427 11.95 21.52 -3.44
C ARG A 427 12.05 20.23 -4.24
N PHE A 428 11.01 19.97 -5.01
CA PHE A 428 10.94 18.81 -5.89
C PHE A 428 10.19 19.16 -7.18
N HIS A 429 10.32 18.31 -8.15
CA HIS A 429 9.44 18.23 -9.32
C HIS A 429 9.01 16.78 -9.50
N THR A 430 7.88 16.53 -10.16
CA THR A 430 7.59 15.17 -10.57
C THR A 430 8.41 14.82 -11.79
N ILE A 431 8.83 13.55 -11.89
CA ILE A 431 9.63 13.11 -13.03
C ILE A 431 8.90 13.31 -14.36
N GLU A 432 7.58 13.30 -14.34
CA GLU A 432 6.70 13.53 -15.51
C GLU A 432 6.63 15.02 -15.91
N ASP A 433 6.72 15.91 -14.92
CA ASP A 433 6.67 17.36 -15.14
C ASP A 433 7.85 18.08 -14.46
N PRO A 434 9.04 17.97 -15.03
CA PRO A 434 10.27 18.49 -14.41
C PRO A 434 10.45 20.01 -14.57
N ARG A 435 9.57 20.68 -15.31
CA ARG A 435 9.60 22.15 -15.47
C ARG A 435 8.88 22.86 -14.34
N ASN A 436 7.95 22.19 -13.69
CA ASN A 436 7.19 22.72 -12.57
C ASN A 436 7.79 22.26 -11.24
N SER A 437 8.66 23.08 -10.68
CA SER A 437 9.23 22.86 -9.37
C SER A 437 8.26 23.30 -8.27
N VAL A 438 8.03 22.44 -7.31
CA VAL A 438 7.14 22.67 -6.18
C VAL A 438 7.96 22.72 -4.90
N LEU A 439 7.62 23.66 -4.00
CA LEU A 439 8.21 23.76 -2.65
C LEU A 439 7.15 23.35 -1.63
N ARG A 440 7.50 22.44 -0.72
CA ARG A 440 6.65 22.00 0.38
C ARG A 440 7.41 22.04 1.69
N PRO A 441 6.78 22.54 2.77
CA PRO A 441 7.33 22.36 4.11
C PRO A 441 7.10 20.90 4.54
N VAL A 442 8.17 20.24 4.97
CA VAL A 442 8.14 18.91 5.55
C VAL A 442 8.59 19.01 6.99
N GLU A 443 7.79 18.52 7.91
CA GLU A 443 8.10 18.44 9.33
C GLU A 443 8.78 17.13 9.63
N MET A 444 9.93 17.17 10.31
CA MET A 444 10.69 15.99 10.68
C MET A 444 9.99 15.22 11.80
N ASP A 445 9.69 13.97 11.53
CA ASP A 445 9.01 13.06 12.47
C ASP A 445 9.79 11.73 12.52
N ARG A 446 10.42 11.45 13.64
CA ARG A 446 11.11 10.20 13.96
C ARG A 446 10.35 9.35 14.99
N ASN A 447 9.19 9.83 15.44
CA ASN A 447 8.42 9.21 16.52
C ASN A 447 7.76 7.90 16.08
N TRP A 448 7.13 7.92 14.90
CA TRP A 448 6.35 6.78 14.43
C TRP A 448 7.17 5.72 13.71
N PHE A 449 8.16 6.14 12.92
CA PHE A 449 8.91 5.27 12.02
C PHE A 449 10.42 5.42 12.20
N PRO A 450 11.19 4.33 12.02
CA PRO A 450 12.64 4.41 12.06
C PRO A 450 13.16 5.25 10.88
N ALA A 451 14.32 5.88 11.11
CA ALA A 451 15.10 6.50 10.04
C ALA A 451 16.38 5.71 9.85
N ARG A 452 16.62 5.21 8.61
CA ARG A 452 17.76 4.35 8.32
C ARG A 452 18.24 4.46 6.88
N TYR A 453 19.53 4.24 6.69
CA TYR A 453 20.18 4.11 5.40
C TYR A 453 20.47 2.63 5.16
N CYS A 454 20.08 2.12 4.00
CA CYS A 454 20.28 0.74 3.63
C CYS A 454 21.00 0.66 2.29
N HIS A 455 21.94 -0.27 2.18
CA HIS A 455 22.70 -0.51 0.95
C HIS A 455 22.65 -1.99 0.58
N ARG A 456 22.75 -2.28 -0.71
CA ARG A 456 22.80 -3.64 -1.22
C ARG A 456 24.18 -4.26 -0.99
N ASP A 457 24.19 -5.43 -0.42
CA ASP A 457 25.35 -6.30 -0.34
C ASP A 457 25.20 -7.42 -1.37
N ASP A 458 25.95 -7.33 -2.47
CA ASP A 458 25.87 -8.30 -3.56
C ASP A 458 26.50 -9.66 -3.22
N GLU A 459 27.28 -9.78 -2.13
CA GLU A 459 27.84 -11.05 -1.66
C GLU A 459 26.77 -11.88 -0.94
N THR A 460 26.01 -11.26 -0.04
CA THR A 460 24.98 -11.94 0.73
C THR A 460 23.58 -11.85 0.08
N GLY A 461 23.38 -10.95 -0.86
CA GLY A 461 22.09 -10.63 -1.46
C GLY A 461 21.15 -9.87 -0.53
N LEU A 462 21.63 -9.45 0.64
CA LEU A 462 20.86 -8.72 1.65
C LEU A 462 21.04 -7.20 1.51
N TRP A 463 20.24 -6.48 2.28
CA TRP A 463 20.31 -5.02 2.38
C TRP A 463 20.53 -4.62 3.84
N PRO A 464 21.76 -4.66 4.31
CA PRO A 464 22.09 -4.21 5.67
C PRO A 464 21.77 -2.72 5.81
N CYS A 465 21.20 -2.37 6.98
CA CYS A 465 20.78 -1.02 7.29
C CYS A 465 21.52 -0.49 8.53
N ARG A 466 21.88 0.79 8.50
CA ARG A 466 22.30 1.57 9.67
C ARG A 466 21.25 2.61 10.03
N ALA A 467 21.07 2.88 11.31
CA ALA A 467 20.22 4.00 11.75
C ALA A 467 20.82 5.34 11.27
N LEU A 468 19.97 6.29 10.92
CA LEU A 468 20.37 7.68 10.73
C LEU A 468 20.66 8.34 12.10
N ALA A 469 21.38 9.45 12.10
CA ALA A 469 21.59 10.22 13.30
C ALA A 469 20.28 10.65 13.95
N ALA A 470 20.22 10.73 15.27
CA ALA A 470 19.05 11.17 16.01
C ALA A 470 18.67 12.64 15.74
N GLY A 471 19.57 13.37 15.11
CA GLY A 471 19.43 14.81 14.90
C GLY A 471 19.74 15.62 16.18
N PRO A 472 19.68 16.95 16.11
CA PRO A 472 19.80 17.83 17.28
C PRO A 472 18.66 17.62 18.26
N ALA A 473 18.83 18.04 19.51
CA ALA A 473 17.73 18.09 20.47
C ALA A 473 16.64 19.06 19.97
N PRO A 474 15.35 18.72 20.10
CA PRO A 474 14.26 19.60 19.66
C PRO A 474 14.27 20.90 20.43
N SER A 475 14.05 21.99 19.74
CA SER A 475 13.83 23.29 20.36
C SER A 475 12.48 23.33 21.08
N PRO A 476 12.34 24.01 22.21
CA PRO A 476 11.03 24.25 22.83
C PRO A 476 10.07 24.90 21.81
N PRO A 477 8.80 24.53 21.80
CA PRO A 477 7.82 25.16 20.93
C PRO A 477 7.75 26.68 21.20
N GLU A 478 7.81 27.47 20.14
CA GLU A 478 7.67 28.91 20.24
C GLU A 478 6.19 29.30 20.33
N SER A 479 5.88 30.23 21.21
CA SER A 479 4.54 30.85 21.27
C SER A 479 4.37 31.84 20.13
N GLY A 480 3.20 31.83 19.52
CA GLY A 480 2.80 32.80 18.50
C GLY A 480 1.47 33.40 18.81
N SER A 481 1.15 34.51 18.15
CA SER A 481 -0.16 35.17 18.27
C SER A 481 -0.74 35.44 16.89
N THR A 482 -2.06 35.40 16.80
CA THR A 482 -2.78 35.80 15.59
C THR A 482 -4.04 36.62 15.92
N ARG A 483 -4.70 37.14 14.90
CA ARG A 483 -5.95 37.86 15.04
C ARG A 483 -6.98 37.30 14.08
N PHE A 484 -8.22 37.18 14.55
CA PHE A 484 -9.35 36.83 13.72
C PHE A 484 -9.77 37.98 12.82
N SER A 485 -10.24 37.69 11.63
CA SER A 485 -10.83 38.69 10.73
C SER A 485 -12.13 39.24 11.31
N THR A 486 -12.47 40.47 10.95
CA THR A 486 -13.76 41.06 11.27
C THR A 486 -14.71 40.85 10.11
N TYR A 487 -15.93 40.48 10.39
CA TYR A 487 -16.99 40.21 9.43
C TYR A 487 -18.13 41.22 9.57
N ASP A 488 -18.93 41.36 8.52
CA ASP A 488 -20.06 42.29 8.54
C ASP A 488 -21.18 41.80 9.45
N ASP A 489 -21.34 40.49 9.61
CA ASP A 489 -22.38 39.86 10.40
C ASP A 489 -21.98 39.75 11.89
N PRO A 490 -22.77 40.29 12.81
CA PRO A 490 -22.46 40.25 14.25
C PRO A 490 -22.36 38.83 14.83
N TYR A 491 -23.24 37.89 14.37
CA TYR A 491 -23.25 36.51 14.83
C TYR A 491 -21.99 35.74 14.37
N ILE A 492 -21.42 36.11 13.20
CA ILE A 492 -20.14 35.54 12.76
C ILE A 492 -18.98 36.08 13.58
N ASN A 493 -18.96 37.38 13.90
CA ASN A 493 -17.94 37.95 14.79
C ASN A 493 -18.01 37.38 16.22
N ALA A 494 -19.17 36.92 16.65
CA ALA A 494 -19.34 36.27 17.94
C ALA A 494 -18.73 34.86 17.97
N ILE A 495 -18.93 34.08 16.91
CA ILE A 495 -18.49 32.67 16.86
C ILE A 495 -17.07 32.47 16.29
N ALA A 496 -16.60 33.32 15.37
CA ALA A 496 -15.32 33.15 14.69
C ALA A 496 -14.12 32.92 15.64
N PRO A 497 -13.99 33.63 16.81
CA PRO A 497 -12.93 33.35 17.77
C PRO A 497 -13.00 32.00 18.48
N SER A 498 -14.07 31.23 18.27
CA SER A 498 -14.25 29.86 18.79
C SER A 498 -14.00 28.77 17.74
N LEU A 499 -13.74 29.15 16.47
CA LEU A 499 -13.55 28.20 15.40
C LEU A 499 -12.08 28.06 15.02
N VAL A 500 -11.62 26.82 14.84
CA VAL A 500 -10.27 26.48 14.40
C VAL A 500 -10.34 25.36 13.36
N VAL A 501 -9.33 25.26 12.50
CA VAL A 501 -9.17 24.04 11.67
C VAL A 501 -8.36 23.04 12.46
N VAL A 502 -8.88 21.82 12.56
CA VAL A 502 -8.17 20.68 13.12
C VAL A 502 -7.79 19.75 11.97
N THR A 503 -6.50 19.44 11.86
CA THR A 503 -6.00 18.37 10.98
C THR A 503 -5.52 17.21 11.83
N PHE A 504 -5.75 15.99 11.30
CA PHE A 504 -5.36 14.76 11.96
C PHE A 504 -4.70 13.84 10.95
N ASP A 505 -3.49 13.39 11.26
CA ASP A 505 -2.70 12.50 10.42
C ASP A 505 -2.52 11.16 11.10
N LEU A 506 -2.90 10.08 10.38
CA LEU A 506 -2.87 8.70 10.87
C LEU A 506 -1.61 7.98 10.38
N PRO A 507 -0.69 7.58 11.28
CA PRO A 507 0.53 6.87 10.89
C PRO A 507 0.26 5.41 10.48
N TYR A 508 -0.66 4.72 11.14
CA TYR A 508 -0.95 3.30 10.93
C TYR A 508 -2.43 3.05 10.65
N THR A 509 -2.73 2.18 9.70
CA THR A 509 -4.10 1.74 9.41
C THR A 509 -4.59 0.79 10.48
N VAL A 510 -5.47 1.24 11.36
CA VAL A 510 -5.99 0.49 12.52
C VAL A 510 -7.48 0.73 12.72
N SER A 511 -8.14 -0.15 13.47
CA SER A 511 -9.56 -0.01 13.85
C SER A 511 -10.53 0.24 12.67
N GLY A 512 -10.17 -0.25 11.49
CA GLY A 512 -10.96 -0.07 10.26
C GLY A 512 -10.83 1.32 9.62
N VAL A 513 -9.90 2.17 10.11
CA VAL A 513 -9.60 3.50 9.57
C VAL A 513 -8.43 3.37 8.60
N ALA A 514 -8.64 3.70 7.33
CA ALA A 514 -7.66 3.50 6.25
C ALA A 514 -7.08 4.79 5.69
N ASP A 515 -7.85 5.86 5.67
CA ASP A 515 -7.39 7.17 5.19
C ASP A 515 -6.32 7.72 6.12
N LYS A 516 -5.38 8.46 5.56
CA LYS A 516 -4.19 8.93 6.29
C LYS A 516 -4.31 10.35 6.79
N ASN A 517 -5.06 11.20 6.11
CA ASN A 517 -5.14 12.64 6.39
C ASN A 517 -6.60 13.06 6.51
N TYR A 518 -6.90 13.79 7.56
CA TYR A 518 -8.23 14.31 7.86
C TYR A 518 -8.16 15.79 8.23
N TYR A 519 -9.22 16.52 7.97
CA TYR A 519 -9.38 17.89 8.46
C TYR A 519 -10.86 18.21 8.69
N GLY A 520 -11.12 19.13 9.60
CA GLY A 520 -12.46 19.61 9.87
C GLY A 520 -12.47 20.83 10.77
N THR A 521 -13.64 21.42 10.96
CA THR A 521 -13.83 22.55 11.84
C THR A 521 -13.91 22.11 13.30
N GLY A 522 -13.01 22.64 14.13
CA GLY A 522 -13.03 22.47 15.57
C GLY A 522 -13.69 23.64 16.29
N LEU A 523 -14.39 23.35 17.37
CA LEU A 523 -15.07 24.30 18.24
C LEU A 523 -14.35 24.41 19.59
N ILE A 524 -13.76 25.56 19.91
CA ILE A 524 -13.13 25.82 21.22
C ILE A 524 -14.23 25.85 22.29
N VAL A 525 -14.11 25.02 23.30
CA VAL A 525 -15.10 24.88 24.39
C VAL A 525 -14.53 25.16 25.77
N ASP A 526 -13.20 25.20 25.90
CA ASP A 526 -12.51 25.52 27.16
C ASP A 526 -11.16 26.16 26.83
N VAL A 527 -11.06 27.45 27.05
CA VAL A 527 -9.85 28.24 26.73
C VAL A 527 -8.73 27.94 27.72
N GLU A 528 -9.05 27.69 28.98
CA GLU A 528 -8.04 27.43 30.02
C GLU A 528 -7.35 26.10 29.85
N ARG A 529 -8.10 25.07 29.40
CA ARG A 529 -7.58 23.75 29.14
C ARG A 529 -7.21 23.54 27.68
N GLY A 530 -7.50 24.52 26.80
CA GLY A 530 -7.29 24.40 25.36
C GLY A 530 -8.13 23.33 24.69
N PHE A 531 -9.34 23.03 25.17
CA PHE A 531 -10.18 21.98 24.62
C PHE A 531 -10.96 22.43 23.38
N VAL A 532 -10.88 21.60 22.35
CA VAL A 532 -11.56 21.80 21.07
C VAL A 532 -12.37 20.54 20.76
N VAL A 533 -13.67 20.70 20.55
CA VAL A 533 -14.56 19.62 20.09
C VAL A 533 -14.49 19.55 18.57
N VAL A 534 -14.38 18.34 18.05
CA VAL A 534 -14.47 18.01 16.62
C VAL A 534 -15.33 16.75 16.42
N ASP A 535 -15.72 16.46 15.20
CA ASP A 535 -16.35 15.18 14.89
C ASP A 535 -15.31 14.04 14.78
N ARG A 536 -15.77 12.80 14.93
CA ARG A 536 -14.93 11.59 14.79
C ARG A 536 -14.58 11.27 13.34
N ASN A 537 -15.21 11.92 12.37
CA ASN A 537 -14.79 11.80 10.99
C ASN A 537 -13.49 12.58 10.76
N THR A 538 -13.28 13.66 11.51
CA THR A 538 -12.02 14.41 11.55
C THR A 538 -10.96 13.75 12.45
N VAL A 539 -11.36 13.28 13.65
CA VAL A 539 -10.45 12.59 14.60
C VAL A 539 -11.02 11.21 14.93
N PRO A 540 -10.81 10.21 14.06
CA PRO A 540 -11.51 8.91 14.15
C PRO A 540 -11.04 8.02 15.30
N ILE A 541 -9.79 8.19 15.72
CA ILE A 541 -9.12 7.41 16.78
C ILE A 541 -8.14 8.31 17.54
N ASP A 542 -7.55 7.78 18.60
CA ASP A 542 -6.61 8.53 19.45
C ASP A 542 -5.13 8.33 19.07
N MET A 543 -4.83 7.54 18.04
CA MET A 543 -3.50 7.29 17.52
C MET A 543 -3.22 8.12 16.28
N GLY A 544 -2.53 9.24 16.40
CA GLY A 544 -2.16 10.09 15.28
C GLY A 544 -1.69 11.48 15.74
N ASP A 545 -1.27 12.29 14.78
CA ASP A 545 -0.80 13.64 14.98
C ASP A 545 -1.91 14.64 14.76
N VAL A 546 -2.12 15.52 15.73
CA VAL A 546 -3.09 16.59 15.69
C VAL A 546 -2.38 17.91 15.44
N THR A 547 -2.89 18.69 14.49
CA THR A 547 -2.48 20.08 14.30
C THR A 547 -3.72 20.98 14.34
N ILE A 548 -3.63 22.09 15.08
CA ILE A 548 -4.72 23.05 15.25
C ILE A 548 -4.28 24.39 14.66
N THR A 549 -5.06 24.91 13.72
CA THR A 549 -4.78 26.17 13.03
C THR A 549 -5.78 27.24 13.43
N PHE A 550 -5.29 28.33 13.99
CA PHE A 550 -6.05 29.50 14.45
C PHE A 550 -6.02 30.59 13.39
N ALA A 551 -7.19 31.13 13.04
CA ALA A 551 -7.36 32.22 12.08
C ALA A 551 -6.55 32.05 10.77
N GLY A 552 -6.33 30.83 10.31
CA GLY A 552 -5.57 30.51 9.10
C GLY A 552 -4.07 30.85 9.12
N SER A 553 -3.51 31.29 10.25
CA SER A 553 -2.14 31.83 10.32
C SER A 553 -1.26 31.26 11.44
N LEU A 554 -1.82 30.88 12.57
CA LEU A 554 -1.09 30.26 13.68
C LEU A 554 -1.40 28.79 13.77
N GLN A 555 -0.38 27.93 13.65
CA GLN A 555 -0.50 26.48 13.69
C GLN A 555 0.24 25.92 14.90
N ILE A 556 -0.44 25.09 15.68
CA ILE A 556 0.09 24.49 16.91
C ILE A 556 -0.20 22.99 16.94
N LYS A 557 0.74 22.21 17.50
CA LYS A 557 0.49 20.78 17.78
C LYS A 557 -0.56 20.62 18.87
N GLY A 558 -1.46 19.67 18.65
CA GLY A 558 -2.47 19.26 19.60
C GLY A 558 -2.30 17.82 20.05
N THR A 559 -3.15 17.40 20.96
CA THR A 559 -3.23 16.00 21.42
C THR A 559 -4.68 15.54 21.48
N VAL A 560 -4.95 14.29 21.12
CA VAL A 560 -6.28 13.71 21.32
C VAL A 560 -6.50 13.44 22.80
N LYS A 561 -7.54 14.03 23.37
CA LYS A 561 -7.91 13.85 24.79
C LYS A 561 -8.98 12.81 24.98
N TYR A 562 -9.97 12.78 24.10
CA TYR A 562 -11.08 11.86 24.23
C TYR A 562 -11.77 11.64 22.89
N VAL A 563 -12.05 10.38 22.56
CA VAL A 563 -12.86 10.01 21.40
C VAL A 563 -14.15 9.39 21.93
N HIS A 564 -15.32 10.00 21.67
CA HIS A 564 -16.57 9.53 22.24
C HIS A 564 -16.90 8.11 21.75
N PRO A 565 -17.17 7.14 22.64
CA PRO A 565 -17.34 5.74 22.24
C PRO A 565 -18.63 5.48 21.46
N LEU A 566 -19.65 6.32 21.60
CA LEU A 566 -20.99 6.12 21.05
C LEU A 566 -21.37 7.12 19.95
N HIS A 567 -20.88 8.37 20.04
CA HIS A 567 -21.29 9.46 19.17
C HIS A 567 -20.13 10.02 18.36
N ASN A 568 -20.45 10.66 17.24
CA ASN A 568 -19.49 11.25 16.31
C ASN A 568 -18.87 12.54 16.88
N LEU A 569 -18.22 12.46 18.05
CA LEU A 569 -17.59 13.56 18.76
C LEU A 569 -16.21 13.14 19.28
N ALA A 570 -15.25 14.06 19.22
CA ALA A 570 -13.94 13.90 19.83
C ALA A 570 -13.51 15.25 20.47
N VAL A 571 -12.60 15.18 21.45
CA VAL A 571 -11.94 16.35 22.01
C VAL A 571 -10.44 16.25 21.77
N VAL A 572 -9.90 17.28 21.15
CA VAL A 572 -8.47 17.51 21.07
C VAL A 572 -8.10 18.70 21.97
N ALA A 573 -6.83 18.77 22.35
CA ALA A 573 -6.35 19.88 23.19
C ALA A 573 -5.06 20.47 22.64
N TYR A 574 -4.90 21.76 22.81
CA TYR A 574 -3.67 22.50 22.59
C TYR A 574 -3.15 23.08 23.93
N ASP A 575 -1.88 23.46 23.95
CA ASP A 575 -1.33 24.19 25.07
C ASP A 575 -1.67 25.68 24.92
N PRO A 576 -2.49 26.25 25.81
CA PRO A 576 -2.87 27.69 25.76
C PRO A 576 -1.68 28.65 25.81
N ALA A 577 -0.56 28.26 26.42
CA ALA A 577 0.64 29.11 26.47
C ALA A 577 1.26 29.36 25.08
N LEU A 578 1.00 28.49 24.11
CA LEU A 578 1.56 28.57 22.77
C LEU A 578 0.81 29.50 21.82
N ILE A 579 -0.41 29.95 22.19
CA ILE A 579 -1.19 30.86 21.33
C ILE A 579 -1.04 32.33 21.74
N GLY A 580 -0.21 32.65 22.76
CA GLY A 580 0.07 34.01 23.21
C GLY A 580 -1.20 34.80 23.51
N ASP A 581 -1.32 36.03 22.96
CA ASP A 581 -2.47 36.91 23.12
C ASP A 581 -3.55 36.73 22.01
N THR A 582 -3.60 35.60 21.33
CA THR A 582 -4.65 35.27 20.36
C THR A 582 -6.03 35.33 21.03
N PRO A 583 -6.97 36.16 20.55
CA PRO A 583 -8.23 36.44 21.28
C PRO A 583 -9.26 35.31 21.06
N VAL A 584 -8.94 34.07 21.47
CA VAL A 584 -9.87 32.92 21.41
C VAL A 584 -10.97 33.08 22.46
N ARG A 585 -12.12 32.46 22.18
CA ARG A 585 -13.27 32.40 23.09
C ARG A 585 -13.81 30.99 23.17
N ALA A 586 -14.28 30.60 24.36
CA ALA A 586 -15.07 29.38 24.46
C ALA A 586 -16.47 29.62 23.87
N ALA A 587 -16.95 28.70 23.07
CA ALA A 587 -18.30 28.76 22.47
C ALA A 587 -19.38 28.78 23.57
N VAL A 588 -20.42 29.54 23.33
CA VAL A 588 -21.63 29.56 24.17
C VAL A 588 -22.66 28.65 23.54
N PHE A 589 -23.20 27.71 24.31
CA PHE A 589 -24.24 26.78 23.85
C PHE A 589 -25.63 27.32 24.14
N ASP A 590 -26.50 27.30 23.13
CA ASP A 590 -27.96 27.43 23.29
C ASP A 590 -28.55 26.01 23.22
N THR A 591 -28.99 25.48 24.35
CA THR A 591 -29.54 24.13 24.48
C THR A 591 -31.06 24.06 24.29
N THR A 592 -31.66 25.11 23.76
CA THR A 592 -33.09 25.09 23.40
C THR A 592 -33.38 24.09 22.30
N GLU A 593 -34.54 23.42 22.42
CA GLU A 593 -34.94 22.42 21.47
C GLU A 593 -35.01 22.97 20.03
N LEU A 594 -34.38 22.30 19.13
CA LEU A 594 -34.44 22.59 17.71
C LEU A 594 -35.76 22.04 17.13
N ILE A 595 -36.60 22.94 16.68
CA ILE A 595 -37.90 22.59 16.08
C ILE A 595 -37.89 22.83 14.56
N PRO A 596 -38.60 22.00 13.77
CA PRO A 596 -38.73 22.24 12.33
C PRO A 596 -39.28 23.64 12.01
N GLY A 597 -38.70 24.27 10.99
CA GLY A 597 -39.06 25.63 10.57
C GLY A 597 -38.27 26.74 11.23
N ARG A 598 -37.42 26.47 12.26
CA ARG A 598 -36.53 27.48 12.88
C ARG A 598 -35.44 27.86 11.88
N ALA A 599 -35.30 29.16 11.62
CA ALA A 599 -34.16 29.69 10.87
C ALA A 599 -32.88 29.63 11.72
N VAL A 600 -31.77 29.32 11.10
CA VAL A 600 -30.47 29.15 11.74
C VAL A 600 -29.36 29.52 10.75
N TRP A 601 -28.15 29.69 11.25
CA TRP A 601 -26.95 29.86 10.44
C TRP A 601 -26.04 28.66 10.60
N VAL A 602 -25.39 28.24 9.54
CA VAL A 602 -24.29 27.26 9.59
C VAL A 602 -22.99 27.98 9.32
N ALA A 603 -22.03 27.91 10.23
CA ALA A 603 -20.73 28.54 10.11
C ALA A 603 -19.62 27.47 10.27
N GLY A 604 -18.59 27.53 9.41
CA GLY A 604 -17.49 26.57 9.45
C GLY A 604 -16.26 27.05 8.70
N LEU A 605 -15.22 26.23 8.72
CA LEU A 605 -13.94 26.54 8.08
C LEU A 605 -13.68 25.52 6.96
N LYS A 606 -13.34 26.02 5.76
CA LYS A 606 -12.93 25.17 4.64
C LYS A 606 -11.45 24.76 4.76
N GLY A 607 -11.03 23.81 3.92
CA GLY A 607 -9.64 23.33 3.88
C GLY A 607 -8.59 24.41 3.57
N ASP A 608 -8.99 25.53 2.98
CA ASP A 608 -8.16 26.72 2.77
C ASP A 608 -8.18 27.69 3.96
N HIS A 609 -8.77 27.28 5.08
CA HIS A 609 -8.95 28.02 6.33
C HIS A 609 -9.87 29.25 6.24
N GLN A 610 -10.62 29.42 5.15
CA GLN A 610 -11.60 30.48 5.05
C GLN A 610 -12.85 30.13 5.84
N LEU A 611 -13.33 31.12 6.65
CA LEU A 611 -14.62 31.01 7.32
C LEU A 611 -15.73 31.23 6.31
N VAL A 612 -16.65 30.29 6.26
CA VAL A 612 -17.85 30.33 5.43
C VAL A 612 -19.09 30.19 6.29
N HIS A 613 -20.17 30.82 5.89
CA HIS A 613 -21.46 30.71 6.58
C HIS A 613 -22.62 30.72 5.59
N GLN A 614 -23.72 30.09 5.99
CA GLN A 614 -24.93 29.97 5.17
C GLN A 614 -26.18 29.97 6.05
N GLU A 615 -27.21 30.65 5.62
CA GLU A 615 -28.55 30.55 6.23
C GLU A 615 -29.19 29.21 5.86
N ALA A 616 -29.85 28.60 6.84
CA ALA A 616 -30.56 27.35 6.67
C ALA A 616 -31.80 27.29 7.57
N ILE A 617 -32.65 26.28 7.34
CA ILE A 617 -33.85 26.09 8.16
C ILE A 617 -33.81 24.65 8.70
N VAL A 618 -34.13 24.49 9.97
CA VAL A 618 -34.26 23.16 10.57
C VAL A 618 -35.40 22.41 9.87
N ALA A 619 -35.02 21.29 9.22
CA ALA A 619 -36.01 20.45 8.51
C ALA A 619 -36.62 19.41 9.44
N SER A 620 -35.81 18.71 10.21
CA SER A 620 -36.24 17.70 11.17
C SER A 620 -35.17 17.40 12.23
N VAL A 621 -35.62 16.80 13.33
CA VAL A 621 -34.72 16.14 14.31
C VAL A 621 -35.22 14.70 14.41
N GLU A 622 -34.43 13.78 13.89
CA GLU A 622 -34.88 12.38 13.72
C GLU A 622 -33.73 11.38 13.90
N PRO A 623 -34.06 10.11 14.20
CA PRO A 623 -33.05 9.09 14.40
C PRO A 623 -32.25 8.86 13.12
N MET A 624 -30.95 8.84 13.27
CA MET A 624 -30.01 8.52 12.19
C MET A 624 -29.68 7.03 12.22
N MET A 625 -29.85 6.37 11.09
CA MET A 625 -29.45 4.98 10.90
C MET A 625 -28.43 4.86 9.77
N LEU A 626 -27.24 4.44 10.13
CA LEU A 626 -26.15 4.20 9.17
C LEU A 626 -26.05 2.72 8.81
N PRO A 627 -25.69 2.37 7.56
CA PRO A 627 -25.44 0.98 7.18
C PRO A 627 -24.23 0.41 7.92
N LEU A 628 -24.12 -0.93 7.94
CA LEU A 628 -22.97 -1.60 8.54
C LEU A 628 -21.74 -1.43 7.65
N SER A 629 -20.64 -1.03 8.26
CA SER A 629 -19.36 -0.89 7.56
C SER A 629 -18.72 -2.27 7.28
N ARG A 630 -18.02 -2.39 6.15
CA ARG A 630 -17.18 -3.57 5.83
C ARG A 630 -15.88 -3.59 6.61
N THR A 631 -15.33 -2.42 6.94
CA THR A 631 -14.01 -2.27 7.57
C THR A 631 -14.06 -2.25 9.10
N PHE A 632 -15.19 -2.50 9.72
CA PHE A 632 -15.42 -2.45 11.17
C PHE A 632 -14.99 -1.12 11.83
N ARG A 633 -15.07 -0.01 11.10
CA ARG A 633 -14.83 1.31 11.68
C ARG A 633 -15.99 1.73 12.58
N PHE A 634 -15.74 2.76 13.40
CA PHE A 634 -16.78 3.39 14.20
C PHE A 634 -18.02 3.73 13.34
N ARG A 635 -19.18 3.55 13.91
CA ARG A 635 -20.49 3.91 13.37
C ARG A 635 -21.38 4.41 14.49
N ASP A 636 -22.02 5.56 14.28
CA ASP A 636 -23.02 6.06 15.23
C ASP A 636 -24.21 5.11 15.36
N SER A 637 -24.74 5.08 16.55
CA SER A 637 -26.00 4.43 16.88
C SER A 637 -26.74 5.22 17.94
N ASN A 638 -28.06 5.11 17.98
CA ASN A 638 -28.91 5.79 18.96
C ASN A 638 -28.76 7.32 18.97
N LEU A 639 -28.53 7.92 17.81
CA LEU A 639 -28.40 9.36 17.65
C LEU A 639 -29.62 9.95 16.94
N GLU A 640 -30.22 10.99 17.53
CA GLU A 640 -31.15 11.90 16.87
C GLU A 640 -30.37 13.05 16.28
N SER A 641 -30.34 13.14 14.97
CA SER A 641 -29.58 14.16 14.23
C SER A 641 -30.49 15.27 13.70
N VAL A 642 -29.96 16.48 13.62
CA VAL A 642 -30.62 17.63 13.04
C VAL A 642 -30.36 17.65 11.53
N SER A 643 -31.42 17.65 10.71
CA SER A 643 -31.31 17.92 9.29
C SER A 643 -31.74 19.34 8.95
N LEU A 644 -31.08 19.92 7.95
CA LEU A 644 -31.35 21.29 7.51
C LEU A 644 -31.84 21.30 6.07
N VAL A 645 -32.80 22.15 5.77
CA VAL A 645 -33.13 22.53 4.38
C VAL A 645 -32.00 23.42 3.88
N ASN A 646 -31.41 23.07 2.74
CA ASN A 646 -30.24 23.76 2.19
C ASN A 646 -29.01 23.75 3.12
N GLY A 647 -28.87 22.74 3.99
CA GLY A 647 -27.64 22.58 4.78
C GLY A 647 -26.42 22.35 3.89
N PRO A 648 -25.26 22.99 4.19
CA PRO A 648 -24.05 22.78 3.40
C PRO A 648 -23.52 21.34 3.55
N ASN A 649 -23.02 20.75 2.44
CA ASN A 649 -22.37 19.46 2.44
C ASN A 649 -20.88 19.54 2.09
N ASP A 650 -20.37 20.75 1.80
CA ASP A 650 -18.98 20.97 1.39
C ASP A 650 -18.11 21.52 2.53
N PHE A 651 -18.68 21.74 3.71
CA PHE A 651 -17.96 22.05 4.93
C PHE A 651 -18.73 21.57 6.16
N ASP A 652 -18.01 21.31 7.23
CA ASP A 652 -18.48 21.06 8.58
C ASP A 652 -18.32 22.31 9.46
N GLY A 653 -18.85 22.28 10.69
CA GLY A 653 -18.77 23.41 11.59
C GLY A 653 -19.83 23.41 12.68
N VAL A 654 -20.56 24.53 12.83
CA VAL A 654 -21.58 24.71 13.85
C VAL A 654 -22.84 25.32 13.28
N VAL A 655 -23.98 24.91 13.85
CA VAL A 655 -25.27 25.58 13.65
C VAL A 655 -25.44 26.59 14.77
N ILE A 656 -25.70 27.87 14.45
CA ILE A 656 -25.81 28.97 15.42
C ILE A 656 -27.12 29.74 15.27
N ASN A 657 -27.49 30.45 16.34
CA ASN A 657 -28.57 31.44 16.32
C ASN A 657 -28.05 32.86 15.95
N ASP A 658 -28.93 33.85 15.92
CA ASP A 658 -28.62 35.24 15.55
C ASP A 658 -27.64 35.93 16.56
N ASP A 659 -27.44 35.37 17.75
CA ASP A 659 -26.47 35.81 18.73
C ASP A 659 -25.10 35.12 18.63
N GLY A 660 -24.93 34.20 17.66
CA GLY A 660 -23.74 33.39 17.49
C GLY A 660 -23.58 32.26 18.52
N GLN A 661 -24.63 31.88 19.24
CA GLN A 661 -24.65 30.75 20.18
C GLN A 661 -24.87 29.45 19.44
N VAL A 662 -24.16 28.40 19.86
CA VAL A 662 -24.16 27.09 19.19
C VAL A 662 -25.41 26.28 19.54
N LEU A 663 -26.19 25.94 18.53
CA LEU A 663 -27.39 25.10 18.59
C LEU A 663 -27.07 23.63 18.29
N ALA A 664 -26.09 23.36 17.42
CA ALA A 664 -25.62 22.03 17.11
C ALA A 664 -24.18 22.07 16.53
N MET A 665 -23.45 20.98 16.64
CA MET A 665 -22.28 20.73 15.82
C MET A 665 -22.77 20.24 14.45
N TRP A 666 -22.37 20.90 13.37
CA TRP A 666 -22.64 20.48 12.00
C TRP A 666 -21.53 19.54 11.55
N SER A 667 -21.74 18.26 11.76
CA SER A 667 -20.73 17.23 11.68
C SER A 667 -20.86 16.39 10.41
N SER A 668 -19.73 15.93 9.93
CA SER A 668 -19.61 15.02 8.80
C SER A 668 -19.79 13.58 9.26
N PHE A 669 -20.57 12.79 8.52
CA PHE A 669 -20.79 11.37 8.73
C PHE A 669 -20.42 10.60 7.48
N ALA A 670 -19.48 9.67 7.60
CA ALA A 670 -19.07 8.83 6.51
C ALA A 670 -19.55 7.39 6.70
N TYR A 671 -20.05 6.78 5.63
CA TYR A 671 -20.48 5.38 5.62
C TYR A 671 -20.07 4.69 4.31
N GLN A 672 -20.07 3.38 4.30
CA GLN A 672 -19.79 2.55 3.13
C GLN A 672 -21.07 1.81 2.71
N ALA A 673 -21.45 1.98 1.44
CA ALA A 673 -22.55 1.24 0.83
C ALA A 673 -22.09 0.69 -0.54
N GLY A 674 -22.35 -0.60 -0.79
CA GLY A 674 -22.06 -1.21 -2.09
C GLY A 674 -20.57 -1.24 -2.52
N GLY A 675 -19.64 -0.84 -1.67
CA GLY A 675 -18.20 -0.72 -1.99
C GLY A 675 -17.74 0.72 -2.19
N GLU A 676 -18.63 1.68 -2.26
CA GLU A 676 -18.36 3.11 -2.31
C GLU A 676 -18.44 3.73 -0.91
N SER A 677 -17.67 4.79 -0.69
CA SER A 677 -17.73 5.59 0.53
C SER A 677 -18.50 6.87 0.24
N ASP A 678 -19.54 7.11 1.01
CA ASP A 678 -20.36 8.32 0.96
C ASP A 678 -20.17 9.14 2.24
N GLN A 679 -20.34 10.44 2.10
CA GLN A 679 -20.28 11.39 3.21
C GLN A 679 -21.46 12.38 3.13
N PHE A 680 -22.02 12.71 4.27
CA PHE A 680 -23.06 13.73 4.39
C PHE A 680 -22.97 14.43 5.73
N ASN A 681 -23.54 15.62 5.85
CA ASN A 681 -23.51 16.40 7.08
C ASN A 681 -24.85 16.40 7.80
N ARG A 682 -24.82 16.34 9.14
CA ARG A 682 -25.95 16.45 10.06
C ARG A 682 -25.53 17.19 11.33
N GLY A 683 -26.53 17.80 11.99
CA GLY A 683 -26.31 18.45 13.27
C GLY A 683 -26.38 17.46 14.44
N ILE A 684 -25.43 17.57 15.36
CA ILE A 684 -25.48 16.97 16.70
C ILE A 684 -25.87 18.05 17.68
N ALA A 685 -27.02 17.90 18.34
CA ALA A 685 -27.60 18.94 19.22
C ALA A 685 -26.62 19.39 20.30
N SER A 686 -26.60 20.70 20.55
CA SER A 686 -25.71 21.34 21.53
C SER A 686 -25.83 20.78 22.94
N GLU A 687 -27.01 20.29 23.33
CA GLU A 687 -27.24 19.62 24.60
C GLU A 687 -26.33 18.39 24.76
N LEU A 688 -26.24 17.52 23.73
CA LEU A 688 -25.35 16.36 23.74
C LEU A 688 -23.88 16.79 23.76
N VAL A 689 -23.52 17.79 22.97
CA VAL A 689 -22.14 18.32 22.93
C VAL A 689 -21.73 18.91 24.28
N SER A 690 -22.61 19.69 24.93
CA SER A 690 -22.34 20.26 26.25
C SER A 690 -22.17 19.19 27.34
N GLU A 691 -23.03 18.18 27.37
CA GLU A 691 -22.88 17.04 28.29
C GLU A 691 -21.57 16.28 28.04
N PHE A 692 -21.20 16.10 26.78
CA PHE A 692 -19.94 15.47 26.41
C PHE A 692 -18.74 16.25 26.93
N VAL A 693 -18.73 17.58 26.75
CA VAL A 693 -17.67 18.46 27.29
C VAL A 693 -17.56 18.32 28.81
N ASP A 694 -18.68 18.24 29.53
CA ASP A 694 -18.69 18.06 30.98
C ASP A 694 -18.16 16.68 31.42
N ILE A 695 -18.42 15.63 30.63
CA ILE A 695 -17.83 14.30 30.84
C ILE A 695 -16.31 14.38 30.72
N VAL A 696 -15.79 15.02 29.66
CA VAL A 696 -14.34 15.16 29.43
C VAL A 696 -13.68 15.99 30.52
N ARG A 697 -14.30 17.12 30.93
CA ARG A 697 -13.82 18.00 32.02
C ARG A 697 -13.75 17.27 33.37
N SER A 698 -14.74 16.43 33.66
CA SER A 698 -14.84 15.71 34.94
C SER A 698 -14.10 14.39 34.95
N GLY A 699 -13.67 13.87 33.81
CA GLY A 699 -13.03 12.55 33.66
C GLY A 699 -13.94 11.38 34.01
N LYS A 700 -15.27 11.58 34.01
CA LYS A 700 -16.23 10.51 34.29
C LYS A 700 -16.35 9.54 33.12
N PRO A 701 -16.55 8.24 33.39
CA PRO A 701 -16.80 7.28 32.32
C PRO A 701 -18.21 7.47 31.77
N VAL A 702 -18.39 7.09 30.50
CA VAL A 702 -19.71 6.93 29.86
C VAL A 702 -20.19 5.52 30.11
N TYR A 703 -21.41 5.36 30.62
CA TYR A 703 -22.05 4.05 30.79
C TYR A 703 -23.03 3.80 29.66
N SER A 704 -23.09 2.57 29.18
CA SER A 704 -23.95 2.14 28.08
C SER A 704 -24.56 0.77 28.37
N LEU A 705 -25.79 0.54 27.88
CA LEU A 705 -26.35 -0.82 27.76
C LEU A 705 -25.68 -1.63 26.66
N GLU A 706 -24.91 -0.99 25.79
CA GLU A 706 -24.32 -1.63 24.60
C GLU A 706 -25.38 -2.33 23.72
N ALA A 707 -26.44 -1.59 23.46
CA ALA A 707 -27.57 -1.99 22.61
C ALA A 707 -27.90 -0.89 21.59
N GLU A 708 -28.24 -1.29 20.39
CA GLU A 708 -28.76 -0.41 19.34
C GLU A 708 -30.27 -0.49 19.31
N PHE A 709 -30.93 0.66 19.30
CA PHE A 709 -32.39 0.78 19.37
C PHE A 709 -32.97 1.34 18.07
N VAL A 710 -34.19 0.99 17.82
CA VAL A 710 -35.02 1.62 16.79
C VAL A 710 -36.32 2.12 17.43
N TYR A 711 -36.83 3.22 16.93
CA TYR A 711 -38.11 3.71 17.32
C TYR A 711 -39.25 2.86 16.70
N LEU A 712 -40.09 2.30 17.54
CA LEU A 712 -41.24 1.53 17.14
C LEU A 712 -42.52 2.38 17.38
N PRO A 713 -43.26 2.79 16.35
CA PRO A 713 -44.54 3.48 16.53
C PRO A 713 -45.48 2.67 17.39
N LEU A 714 -46.28 3.32 18.22
CA LEU A 714 -47.16 2.61 19.17
C LEU A 714 -48.15 1.67 18.48
N PHE A 715 -48.63 1.96 17.26
CA PHE A 715 -49.46 1.02 16.50
C PHE A 715 -48.73 -0.28 16.16
N ALA A 716 -47.44 -0.22 15.91
CA ALA A 716 -46.59 -1.39 15.63
C ALA A 716 -46.27 -2.13 16.94
N ALA A 717 -46.01 -1.41 18.03
CA ALA A 717 -45.85 -2.00 19.37
C ALA A 717 -47.11 -2.77 19.79
N ARG A 718 -48.32 -2.23 19.55
CA ARG A 718 -49.60 -2.92 19.75
C ARG A 718 -49.69 -4.21 18.93
N LYS A 719 -49.29 -4.21 17.67
CA LYS A 719 -49.25 -5.41 16.83
C LYS A 719 -48.31 -6.49 17.36
N LEU A 720 -47.25 -6.08 18.08
CA LEU A 720 -46.31 -6.95 18.77
C LEU A 720 -46.81 -7.31 20.20
N GLY A 721 -48.05 -7.01 20.53
CA GLY A 721 -48.73 -7.44 21.75
C GLY A 721 -48.56 -6.51 22.94
N LEU A 722 -48.04 -5.29 22.78
CA LEU A 722 -47.98 -4.32 23.88
C LEU A 722 -49.40 -3.97 24.33
N ASP A 723 -49.68 -4.10 25.64
CA ASP A 723 -51.00 -3.91 26.20
C ASP A 723 -51.45 -2.44 26.22
N ASP A 724 -52.78 -2.22 26.41
CA ASP A 724 -53.38 -0.89 26.41
C ASP A 724 -52.91 -0.03 27.60
N GLU A 725 -52.52 -0.64 28.72
CA GLU A 725 -52.02 0.09 29.88
C GLU A 725 -50.66 0.73 29.58
N TRP A 726 -49.74 -0.01 29.02
CA TRP A 726 -48.42 0.54 28.63
C TRP A 726 -48.52 1.48 27.43
N LEU A 727 -49.40 1.20 26.47
CA LEU A 727 -49.67 2.12 25.37
C LEU A 727 -50.09 3.50 25.89
N ALA A 728 -51.06 3.55 26.81
CA ALA A 728 -51.51 4.78 27.41
C ALA A 728 -50.44 5.52 28.20
N LYS A 729 -49.59 4.79 28.97
CA LYS A 729 -48.45 5.38 29.72
C LYS A 729 -47.44 6.00 28.79
N LEU A 730 -47.07 5.31 27.71
CA LEU A 730 -46.09 5.82 26.72
C LEU A 730 -46.63 7.00 25.94
N GLU A 731 -47.92 6.96 25.55
CA GLU A 731 -48.60 8.08 24.88
C GLU A 731 -48.69 9.31 25.77
N GLN A 732 -49.01 9.12 27.05
CA GLN A 732 -49.06 10.23 28.04
C GLN A 732 -47.69 10.83 28.29
N HIS A 733 -46.64 9.98 28.35
CA HIS A 733 -45.27 10.45 28.57
C HIS A 733 -44.74 11.23 27.37
N ASN A 734 -44.98 10.75 26.16
CA ASN A 734 -44.51 11.41 24.92
C ASN A 734 -45.65 11.50 23.88
N PRO A 735 -46.60 12.48 24.06
CA PRO A 735 -47.79 12.59 23.22
C PRO A 735 -47.49 12.96 21.76
N LYS A 736 -46.32 13.59 21.49
CA LYS A 736 -45.88 13.95 20.14
C LYS A 736 -45.16 12.80 19.47
N GLY A 737 -44.30 12.10 20.17
CA GLY A 737 -43.44 11.06 19.60
C GLY A 737 -44.20 9.72 19.39
N ARG A 738 -45.13 9.34 20.29
CA ARG A 738 -45.96 8.10 20.22
C ARG A 738 -45.19 6.87 19.79
N ARG A 739 -44.10 6.57 20.52
CA ARG A 739 -43.15 5.53 20.17
C ARG A 739 -42.62 4.78 21.39
N ALA A 740 -42.11 3.58 21.16
CA ALA A 740 -41.37 2.77 22.12
C ALA A 740 -39.94 2.53 21.61
N LEU A 741 -39.04 2.22 22.52
CA LEU A 741 -37.66 1.83 22.19
C LEU A 741 -37.59 0.32 22.00
N ASN A 742 -37.26 -0.13 20.80
CA ASN A 742 -37.10 -1.55 20.47
C ASN A 742 -35.65 -1.89 20.22
N ILE A 743 -35.15 -2.96 20.82
CA ILE A 743 -33.76 -3.42 20.61
C ILE A 743 -33.65 -4.03 19.23
N SER A 744 -32.82 -3.42 18.38
CA SER A 744 -32.48 -3.94 17.05
C SER A 744 -31.21 -4.80 17.07
N ARG A 745 -30.27 -4.49 17.97
CA ARG A 745 -28.99 -5.19 18.07
C ARG A 745 -28.39 -5.05 19.47
N LEU A 746 -27.67 -6.09 19.89
CA LEU A 746 -26.86 -6.10 21.11
C LEU A 746 -25.40 -6.25 20.77
N VAL A 747 -24.53 -5.57 21.52
CA VAL A 747 -23.09 -5.70 21.37
C VAL A 747 -22.65 -7.01 22.02
N ALA A 748 -22.01 -7.89 21.27
CA ALA A 748 -21.60 -9.20 21.75
C ALA A 748 -20.60 -9.12 22.93
N GLY A 749 -20.68 -10.10 23.84
CA GLY A 749 -19.81 -10.18 25.01
C GLY A 749 -20.15 -9.17 26.13
N THR A 750 -21.33 -8.56 26.11
CA THR A 750 -21.78 -7.59 27.13
C THR A 750 -22.83 -8.17 28.07
N PRO A 751 -22.94 -7.68 29.32
CA PRO A 751 -23.97 -8.14 30.26
C PRO A 751 -25.42 -7.99 29.75
N ALA A 752 -25.67 -6.99 28.91
CA ALA A 752 -26.99 -6.81 28.30
C ALA A 752 -27.28 -7.90 27.26
N ALA A 753 -26.28 -8.32 26.48
CA ALA A 753 -26.44 -9.38 25.47
C ALA A 753 -26.75 -10.76 26.10
N GLU A 754 -26.39 -10.99 27.36
CA GLU A 754 -26.75 -12.20 28.08
C GLU A 754 -28.23 -12.24 28.54
N LYS A 755 -28.84 -11.08 28.75
CA LYS A 755 -30.17 -10.94 29.40
C LYS A 755 -31.25 -10.39 28.49
N LEU A 756 -30.86 -9.53 27.56
CA LEU A 756 -31.77 -8.91 26.61
C LEU A 756 -31.79 -9.67 25.28
N ARG A 757 -32.81 -9.42 24.45
CA ARG A 757 -32.94 -10.02 23.11
C ARG A 757 -33.33 -8.96 22.10
N ASN A 758 -32.97 -9.18 20.86
CA ASN A 758 -33.47 -8.38 19.74
C ASN A 758 -35.03 -8.50 19.73
N GLY A 759 -35.69 -7.37 19.54
CA GLY A 759 -37.14 -7.30 19.60
C GLY A 759 -37.72 -6.92 20.99
N ASP A 760 -36.93 -6.94 22.07
CA ASP A 760 -37.38 -6.44 23.36
C ASP A 760 -37.69 -4.94 23.28
N MET A 761 -38.83 -4.52 23.90
CA MET A 761 -39.13 -3.10 24.01
C MET A 761 -38.78 -2.59 25.42
N ILE A 762 -37.93 -1.61 25.51
CA ILE A 762 -37.59 -0.97 26.78
C ILE A 762 -38.64 0.07 27.10
N LEU A 763 -39.35 -0.12 28.20
CA LEU A 763 -40.46 0.71 28.65
C LEU A 763 -40.06 1.71 29.73
N ALA A 764 -39.17 1.27 30.65
CA ALA A 764 -38.72 2.09 31.76
C ALA A 764 -37.33 1.65 32.28
N VAL A 765 -36.60 2.59 32.88
CA VAL A 765 -35.35 2.35 33.62
C VAL A 765 -35.55 2.82 35.04
N ASP A 766 -35.31 1.92 36.02
CA ASP A 766 -35.54 2.17 37.46
C ASP A 766 -36.88 2.81 37.75
N GLY A 767 -37.93 2.33 37.04
CA GLY A 767 -39.32 2.80 37.18
C GLY A 767 -39.64 4.10 36.45
N LYS A 768 -38.68 4.76 35.80
CA LYS A 768 -38.92 5.96 34.98
C LYS A 768 -39.15 5.55 33.53
N ILE A 769 -40.26 5.99 32.95
CA ILE A 769 -40.57 5.73 31.53
C ILE A 769 -39.52 6.37 30.64
N VAL A 770 -39.11 5.68 29.58
CA VAL A 770 -38.20 6.16 28.54
C VAL A 770 -38.77 5.89 27.15
N THR A 771 -38.73 6.91 26.28
CA THR A 771 -39.28 6.86 24.91
C THR A 771 -38.31 7.40 23.86
N THR A 772 -37.19 7.99 24.30
CA THR A 772 -36.17 8.56 23.43
C THR A 772 -34.81 7.99 23.73
N TYR A 773 -33.91 8.03 22.76
CA TYR A 773 -32.50 7.63 22.94
C TYR A 773 -31.85 8.42 24.08
N ARG A 774 -32.09 9.72 24.13
CA ARG A 774 -31.50 10.62 25.15
C ARG A 774 -32.00 10.32 26.57
N GLU A 775 -33.28 10.05 26.72
CA GLU A 775 -33.87 9.65 28.04
C GLU A 775 -33.20 8.34 28.53
N LEU A 776 -33.06 7.35 27.62
CA LEU A 776 -32.43 6.08 27.93
C LEU A 776 -30.95 6.26 28.28
N GLU A 777 -30.22 6.96 27.42
CA GLU A 777 -28.78 7.21 27.63
C GLU A 777 -28.49 7.86 28.98
N ARG A 778 -29.25 8.88 29.35
CA ARG A 778 -29.14 9.56 30.68
C ARG A 778 -29.52 8.64 31.84
N ALA A 779 -30.55 7.82 31.67
CA ALA A 779 -31.03 6.92 32.72
C ALA A 779 -30.04 5.80 33.05
N VAL A 780 -29.22 5.39 32.09
CA VAL A 780 -28.26 4.29 32.25
C VAL A 780 -26.85 4.73 32.66
N GLN A 781 -26.61 6.03 33.01
CA GLN A 781 -25.30 6.53 33.44
C GLN A 781 -24.91 6.07 34.85
N LYS A 782 -24.94 4.76 35.09
CA LYS A 782 -24.55 4.08 36.34
C LYS A 782 -24.26 2.62 36.10
N ALA A 783 -23.55 1.97 37.01
CA ALA A 783 -23.06 0.61 36.82
C ALA A 783 -24.16 -0.48 36.76
N LYS A 784 -25.34 -0.27 37.38
CA LYS A 784 -26.42 -1.26 37.39
C LYS A 784 -27.75 -0.58 37.22
N VAL A 785 -28.64 -1.19 36.46
CA VAL A 785 -29.96 -0.67 36.17
C VAL A 785 -31.02 -1.79 36.27
N LEU A 786 -32.25 -1.37 36.60
CA LEU A 786 -33.46 -2.22 36.54
C LEU A 786 -34.27 -1.79 35.34
N LEU A 787 -34.31 -2.60 34.31
CA LEU A 787 -35.12 -2.35 33.11
C LEU A 787 -36.50 -2.96 33.22
N THR A 788 -37.54 -2.20 32.84
CA THR A 788 -38.86 -2.75 32.54
C THR A 788 -38.92 -3.01 31.04
N VAL A 789 -39.01 -4.28 30.67
CA VAL A 789 -38.91 -4.73 29.28
C VAL A 789 -40.19 -5.43 28.89
N TRP A 790 -40.79 -5.11 27.76
CA TRP A 790 -41.85 -5.90 27.15
C TRP A 790 -41.26 -7.02 26.31
N ARG A 791 -41.56 -8.25 26.68
CA ARG A 791 -41.13 -9.47 26.03
C ARG A 791 -42.22 -10.56 26.12
N ASP A 792 -42.50 -11.24 25.01
CA ASP A 792 -43.40 -12.39 24.95
C ASP A 792 -44.81 -12.08 25.52
N GLY A 793 -45.35 -10.89 25.26
CA GLY A 793 -46.65 -10.45 25.70
C GLY A 793 -46.77 -10.04 27.17
N ALA A 794 -45.67 -9.80 27.87
CA ALA A 794 -45.70 -9.36 29.27
C ALA A 794 -44.54 -8.39 29.60
N ALA A 795 -44.83 -7.50 30.58
CA ALA A 795 -43.81 -6.64 31.16
C ALA A 795 -42.90 -7.43 32.13
N GLN A 796 -41.63 -7.45 31.94
CA GLN A 796 -40.65 -8.14 32.76
C GLN A 796 -39.66 -7.15 33.38
N GLN A 797 -39.25 -7.43 34.62
CA GLN A 797 -38.20 -6.67 35.31
C GLN A 797 -36.86 -7.38 35.13
N ILE A 798 -35.93 -6.74 34.39
CA ILE A 798 -34.62 -7.29 34.10
C ILE A 798 -33.57 -6.40 34.74
N ARG A 799 -32.82 -6.99 35.68
CA ARG A 799 -31.65 -6.31 36.30
C ARG A 799 -30.43 -6.65 35.53
N THR A 800 -29.72 -5.63 35.00
CA THR A 800 -28.48 -5.81 34.24
C THR A 800 -27.42 -4.80 34.67
N GLU A 801 -26.18 -5.12 34.33
CA GLU A 801 -25.06 -4.18 34.44
C GLU A 801 -24.91 -3.43 33.13
N THR A 802 -24.47 -2.19 33.25
CA THR A 802 -24.02 -1.36 32.11
C THR A 802 -22.53 -1.54 31.90
N VAL A 803 -22.05 -1.22 30.71
CA VAL A 803 -20.63 -1.23 30.40
C VAL A 803 -20.07 0.18 30.56
N SER A 804 -18.97 0.31 31.31
CA SER A 804 -18.21 1.56 31.39
C SER A 804 -17.33 1.68 30.14
N LEU A 805 -17.60 2.68 29.32
CA LEU A 805 -16.87 2.95 28.08
C LEU A 805 -15.90 4.10 28.31
N GLY A 806 -14.60 3.86 28.02
CA GLY A 806 -13.58 4.91 28.01
C GLY A 806 -13.48 5.58 26.66
N GLY A 807 -12.97 6.82 26.67
CA GLY A 807 -12.63 7.56 25.44
C GLY A 807 -11.29 7.17 24.81
N ASN A 808 -10.63 6.13 25.33
CA ASN A 808 -9.36 5.62 24.84
C ASN A 808 -9.63 4.27 24.15
N GLY A 809 -9.87 4.31 22.85
CA GLY A 809 -10.26 3.13 22.09
C GLY A 809 -9.11 2.20 21.71
N LEU A 810 -7.89 2.71 21.61
CA LEU A 810 -6.69 1.99 21.21
C LEU A 810 -5.55 2.37 22.15
N ASP A 811 -4.88 1.39 22.71
CA ASP A 811 -3.74 1.57 23.63
C ASP A 811 -2.45 0.92 23.12
N ARG A 812 -2.57 0.00 22.18
CA ARG A 812 -1.45 -0.80 21.67
C ARG A 812 -1.72 -1.31 20.26
N VAL A 813 -0.69 -1.26 19.43
CA VAL A 813 -0.62 -1.89 18.10
C VAL A 813 0.68 -2.67 18.00
N VAL A 814 0.65 -3.83 17.38
CA VAL A 814 1.83 -4.67 17.15
C VAL A 814 2.03 -4.87 15.67
N SER A 815 3.23 -4.60 15.18
CA SER A 815 3.69 -5.08 13.87
C SER A 815 4.37 -6.43 14.06
N TRP A 816 3.89 -7.45 13.35
CA TRP A 816 4.45 -8.79 13.37
C TRP A 816 4.30 -9.45 12.01
N ALA A 817 5.41 -9.96 11.46
CA ALA A 817 5.44 -10.61 10.14
C ALA A 817 4.82 -9.76 9.01
N GLY A 818 4.86 -8.41 9.14
CA GLY A 818 4.26 -7.46 8.21
C GLY A 818 2.76 -7.25 8.36
N ALA A 819 2.12 -7.85 9.37
CA ALA A 819 0.75 -7.54 9.75
C ALA A 819 0.73 -6.51 10.89
N LEU A 820 -0.28 -5.63 10.91
CA LEU A 820 -0.62 -4.78 12.05
C LEU A 820 -1.72 -5.45 12.86
N LEU A 821 -1.43 -5.69 14.12
CA LEU A 821 -2.24 -6.44 15.06
C LEU A 821 -2.71 -5.56 16.21
N GLN A 822 -3.94 -5.72 16.62
CA GLN A 822 -4.55 -5.03 17.77
C GLN A 822 -5.54 -5.96 18.49
N ASN A 823 -5.96 -5.56 19.68
CA ASN A 823 -7.12 -6.20 20.31
C ASN A 823 -8.38 -5.97 19.46
N PRO A 824 -9.33 -6.91 19.41
CA PRO A 824 -10.59 -6.69 18.75
C PRO A 824 -11.29 -5.46 19.32
N HIS A 825 -11.66 -4.52 18.46
CA HIS A 825 -12.27 -3.26 18.87
C HIS A 825 -13.81 -3.33 18.87
N ARG A 826 -14.45 -2.42 19.61
CA ARG A 826 -15.88 -2.40 19.85
C ARG A 826 -16.76 -2.52 18.58
N ALA A 827 -16.32 -1.91 17.46
CA ALA A 827 -17.10 -1.93 16.22
C ALA A 827 -17.37 -3.35 15.70
N MET A 828 -16.49 -4.33 15.94
CA MET A 828 -16.70 -5.73 15.56
C MET A 828 -17.86 -6.35 16.34
N ALA A 829 -17.88 -6.17 17.66
CA ALA A 829 -18.94 -6.67 18.54
C ALA A 829 -20.28 -5.96 18.27
N ALA A 830 -20.23 -4.63 18.09
CA ALA A 830 -21.41 -3.81 17.87
C ALA A 830 -22.07 -4.04 16.50
N GLN A 831 -21.28 -4.28 15.45
CA GLN A 831 -21.82 -4.38 14.09
C GLN A 831 -22.05 -5.81 13.61
N ARG A 832 -21.28 -6.78 14.09
CA ARG A 832 -21.32 -8.17 13.61
C ARG A 832 -21.58 -9.22 14.68
N GLY A 833 -21.74 -8.81 15.93
CA GLY A 833 -21.96 -9.75 17.03
C GLY A 833 -20.76 -10.64 17.32
N ILE A 834 -19.56 -10.18 16.97
CA ILE A 834 -18.30 -10.91 17.18
C ILE A 834 -17.80 -10.60 18.59
N GLU A 835 -17.69 -11.61 19.45
CA GLU A 835 -17.09 -11.42 20.77
C GLU A 835 -15.65 -10.94 20.65
N PRO A 836 -15.19 -10.03 21.55
CA PRO A 836 -13.84 -9.49 21.53
C PRO A 836 -12.81 -10.51 22.04
N TYR A 837 -12.57 -11.56 21.27
CA TYR A 837 -11.64 -12.65 21.55
C TYR A 837 -10.62 -12.80 20.43
N GLY A 838 -9.37 -13.12 20.79
CA GLY A 838 -8.26 -13.30 19.84
C GLY A 838 -7.56 -11.99 19.49
N VAL A 839 -6.74 -12.02 18.46
CA VAL A 839 -5.96 -10.88 17.98
C VAL A 839 -6.42 -10.46 16.60
N TYR A 840 -6.88 -9.24 16.47
CA TYR A 840 -7.40 -8.71 15.22
C TYR A 840 -6.29 -8.24 14.29
N VAL A 841 -6.31 -8.69 13.04
CA VAL A 841 -5.43 -8.24 11.96
C VAL A 841 -6.05 -6.98 11.34
N ALA A 842 -5.49 -5.82 11.68
CA ALA A 842 -6.01 -4.53 11.21
C ALA A 842 -5.56 -4.21 9.79
N PHE A 843 -4.31 -4.54 9.47
CA PHE A 843 -3.68 -4.27 8.17
C PHE A 843 -2.59 -5.30 7.89
N PHE A 844 -2.14 -5.38 6.65
CA PHE A 844 -0.97 -6.16 6.23
C PHE A 844 -0.20 -5.41 5.15
N SER A 845 1.12 -5.56 5.16
CA SER A 845 2.00 -4.96 4.16
C SER A 845 2.24 -5.93 3.00
N TYR A 846 2.18 -5.44 1.78
CA TYR A 846 2.56 -6.22 0.61
C TYR A 846 4.04 -6.56 0.63
N GLY A 847 4.42 -7.71 0.08
CA GLY A 847 5.81 -8.21 0.12
C GLY A 847 6.25 -8.69 1.50
N SER A 848 5.30 -8.98 2.38
CA SER A 848 5.54 -9.51 3.74
C SER A 848 5.13 -10.97 3.87
N PRO A 849 5.60 -11.67 4.92
CA PRO A 849 5.09 -13.00 5.26
C PRO A 849 3.57 -13.03 5.43
N ALA A 850 2.96 -11.99 6.02
CA ALA A 850 1.51 -11.91 6.15
C ALA A 850 0.80 -12.01 4.79
N THR A 851 1.23 -11.23 3.79
CA THR A 851 0.66 -11.29 2.43
C THR A 851 0.89 -12.65 1.79
N ARG A 852 2.13 -13.15 1.87
CA ARG A 852 2.55 -14.39 1.20
C ARG A 852 1.75 -15.60 1.67
N TYR A 853 1.50 -15.70 2.97
CA TYR A 853 0.86 -16.85 3.58
C TYR A 853 -0.62 -16.63 3.91
N GLY A 854 -1.21 -15.51 3.48
CA GLY A 854 -2.66 -15.28 3.54
C GLY A 854 -3.18 -14.81 4.90
N LEU A 855 -2.37 -14.12 5.70
CA LEU A 855 -2.81 -13.46 6.93
C LEU A 855 -3.43 -12.10 6.59
N TRP A 856 -4.67 -12.12 6.09
CA TRP A 856 -5.38 -10.93 5.62
C TRP A 856 -6.01 -10.11 6.73
N ALA A 857 -6.15 -8.81 6.50
CA ALA A 857 -6.93 -7.91 7.36
C ALA A 857 -8.39 -8.39 7.53
N GLY A 858 -8.94 -8.16 8.72
CA GLY A 858 -10.28 -8.62 9.08
C GLY A 858 -10.34 -10.01 9.74
N ARG A 859 -9.23 -10.74 9.77
CA ARG A 859 -9.10 -12.02 10.50
C ARG A 859 -8.79 -11.78 11.97
N ARG A 860 -9.08 -12.78 12.80
CA ARG A 860 -8.62 -12.85 14.20
C ARG A 860 -7.74 -14.08 14.37
N ILE A 861 -6.55 -13.91 14.93
CA ILE A 861 -5.68 -15.01 15.33
C ILE A 861 -6.16 -15.47 16.71
N VAL A 862 -6.53 -16.73 16.83
CA VAL A 862 -7.08 -17.30 18.09
C VAL A 862 -6.17 -18.37 18.69
N GLU A 863 -5.14 -18.81 17.92
CA GLU A 863 -4.19 -19.83 18.38
C GLU A 863 -2.89 -19.69 17.59
N VAL A 864 -1.77 -19.83 18.28
CA VAL A 864 -0.43 -19.87 17.70
C VAL A 864 0.28 -21.12 18.20
N ASP A 865 0.70 -22.00 17.27
CA ASP A 865 1.36 -23.29 17.59
C ASP A 865 0.60 -24.09 18.67
N GLU A 866 -0.72 -24.25 18.48
CA GLU A 866 -1.64 -24.94 19.38
C GLU A 866 -1.86 -24.27 20.74
N ILE A 867 -1.27 -23.10 20.99
CA ILE A 867 -1.47 -22.31 22.22
C ILE A 867 -2.57 -21.26 21.94
N PRO A 868 -3.70 -21.27 22.68
CA PRO A 868 -4.75 -20.29 22.56
C PRO A 868 -4.25 -18.87 22.83
N THR A 869 -4.59 -17.93 21.96
CA THR A 869 -4.27 -16.51 22.08
C THR A 869 -5.57 -15.71 22.23
N SER A 870 -6.00 -15.52 23.48
CA SER A 870 -7.25 -14.82 23.80
C SER A 870 -7.19 -13.32 23.54
N ASP A 871 -6.01 -12.75 23.54
CA ASP A 871 -5.74 -11.32 23.45
C ASP A 871 -4.32 -11.05 22.96
N LEU A 872 -4.03 -9.77 22.65
CA LEU A 872 -2.74 -9.34 22.13
C LEU A 872 -1.57 -9.58 23.10
N GLN A 873 -1.81 -9.50 24.43
CA GLN A 873 -0.77 -9.75 25.43
C GLN A 873 -0.37 -11.23 25.47
N THR A 874 -1.33 -12.13 25.36
CA THR A 874 -1.09 -13.57 25.28
C THR A 874 -0.38 -13.93 23.99
N PHE A 875 -0.79 -13.33 22.88
CA PHE A 875 -0.12 -13.48 21.59
C PHE A 875 1.36 -13.10 21.67
N LEU A 876 1.66 -11.91 22.20
CA LEU A 876 3.05 -11.44 22.37
C LEU A 876 3.92 -12.40 23.14
N ARG A 877 3.39 -13.00 24.22
CA ARG A 877 4.13 -14.02 25.01
C ARG A 877 4.46 -15.27 24.21
N VAL A 878 3.55 -15.68 23.31
CA VAL A 878 3.73 -16.90 22.50
C VAL A 878 4.70 -16.68 21.35
N VAL A 879 4.69 -15.48 20.75
CA VAL A 879 5.57 -15.18 19.62
C VAL A 879 6.94 -14.65 20.03
N ALA A 880 7.12 -14.22 21.28
CA ALA A 880 8.39 -13.74 21.78
C ALA A 880 9.50 -14.81 21.64
N GLY A 881 10.65 -14.40 21.12
CA GLY A 881 11.81 -15.28 20.95
C GLY A 881 11.74 -16.25 19.77
N LYS A 882 10.71 -16.19 18.92
CA LYS A 882 10.69 -16.97 17.67
C LYS A 882 11.75 -16.46 16.71
N GLN A 883 12.59 -17.37 16.26
CA GLN A 883 13.74 -17.06 15.42
C GLN A 883 13.32 -16.77 13.98
N ASP A 884 14.19 -16.05 13.26
CA ASP A 884 14.05 -15.83 11.83
C ASP A 884 13.94 -17.15 11.04
N GLN A 885 13.19 -17.15 9.95
CA GLN A 885 12.93 -18.32 9.09
C GLN A 885 12.21 -19.50 9.78
N THR A 886 11.73 -19.36 11.01
CA THR A 886 10.89 -20.41 11.60
C THR A 886 9.46 -20.35 11.10
N SER A 887 8.85 -21.51 10.90
CA SER A 887 7.44 -21.61 10.55
C SER A 887 6.57 -21.54 11.80
N VAL A 888 5.52 -20.74 11.74
CA VAL A 888 4.54 -20.56 12.82
C VAL A 888 3.17 -20.98 12.30
N ARG A 889 2.51 -21.87 13.04
CA ARG A 889 1.15 -22.29 12.72
C ARG A 889 0.14 -21.36 13.38
N LEU A 890 -0.77 -20.77 12.59
CA LEU A 890 -1.81 -19.88 13.09
C LEU A 890 -3.19 -20.47 12.80
N LYS A 891 -4.04 -20.49 13.81
CA LYS A 891 -5.47 -20.72 13.62
C LYS A 891 -6.16 -19.37 13.62
N THR A 892 -6.83 -19.06 12.54
CA THR A 892 -7.51 -17.78 12.33
C THR A 892 -9.01 -17.98 12.15
N ILE A 893 -9.79 -16.97 12.53
CA ILE A 893 -11.24 -16.94 12.33
C ILE A 893 -11.56 -15.68 11.54
N THR A 894 -12.35 -15.81 10.50
CA THR A 894 -12.85 -14.68 9.71
C THR A 894 -14.08 -14.05 10.38
N TRP A 895 -14.56 -12.92 9.86
CA TRP A 895 -15.74 -12.24 10.38
C TRP A 895 -17.05 -13.03 10.26
N ASN A 896 -17.10 -14.05 9.39
CA ASN A 896 -18.23 -14.96 9.22
C ASN A 896 -18.01 -16.33 9.88
N ASP A 897 -17.11 -16.36 10.88
CA ASP A 897 -16.76 -17.53 11.70
C ASP A 897 -16.12 -18.71 10.94
N SER A 898 -15.64 -18.48 9.72
CA SER A 898 -14.86 -19.48 9.00
C SER A 898 -13.49 -19.64 9.64
N ILE A 899 -13.14 -20.87 9.99
CA ILE A 899 -11.86 -21.22 10.62
C ILE A 899 -10.88 -21.64 9.52
N GLU A 900 -9.70 -21.06 9.56
CA GLU A 900 -8.59 -21.41 8.67
C GLU A 900 -7.32 -21.59 9.49
N VAL A 901 -6.54 -22.59 9.11
CA VAL A 901 -5.19 -22.80 9.64
C VAL A 901 -4.19 -22.47 8.55
N ILE A 902 -3.31 -21.53 8.85
CA ILE A 902 -2.22 -21.13 7.97
C ILE A 902 -0.88 -21.39 8.64
N THR A 903 0.15 -21.66 7.85
CA THR A 903 1.54 -21.69 8.32
C THR A 903 2.26 -20.51 7.71
N LEU A 904 2.95 -19.75 8.54
CA LEU A 904 3.66 -18.54 8.15
C LEU A 904 5.14 -18.71 8.51
N LYS A 905 6.04 -18.50 7.54
CA LYS A 905 7.48 -18.46 7.78
C LYS A 905 7.89 -17.02 8.11
N LEU A 906 8.55 -16.83 9.23
CA LEU A 906 9.00 -15.50 9.67
C LEU A 906 10.14 -14.98 8.80
N ASP A 907 10.17 -13.67 8.62
CA ASP A 907 11.30 -12.91 8.11
C ASP A 907 11.52 -11.70 9.05
N ASN A 908 12.36 -11.88 10.04
CA ASN A 908 12.64 -10.85 11.04
C ASN A 908 13.67 -9.83 10.51
N HIS A 909 14.37 -10.13 9.42
CA HIS A 909 15.32 -9.21 8.80
C HIS A 909 14.62 -8.00 8.16
N TYR A 910 13.62 -8.24 7.32
CA TYR A 910 12.88 -7.17 6.65
C TYR A 910 11.60 -6.77 7.39
N TRP A 911 11.04 -7.65 8.21
CA TRP A 911 9.79 -7.46 8.95
C TRP A 911 9.96 -7.73 10.44
N PRO A 912 10.86 -6.99 11.13
CA PRO A 912 11.07 -7.16 12.58
C PRO A 912 9.78 -6.86 13.34
N ALA A 913 9.58 -7.58 14.44
CA ALA A 913 8.44 -7.35 15.30
C ALA A 913 8.66 -6.15 16.22
N TYR A 914 7.65 -5.30 16.35
CA TYR A 914 7.65 -4.18 17.28
C TYR A 914 6.25 -3.85 17.77
N GLU A 915 6.14 -3.22 18.92
CA GLU A 915 4.88 -2.65 19.41
C GLU A 915 4.94 -1.12 19.47
N ILE A 916 3.78 -0.51 19.28
CA ILE A 916 3.54 0.90 19.53
C ILE A 916 2.51 0.97 20.63
N ARG A 917 2.86 1.61 21.73
CA ARG A 917 2.06 1.64 22.94
C ARG A 917 1.88 3.08 23.44
N LYS A 918 0.66 3.38 23.87
CA LYS A 918 0.34 4.67 24.50
C LYS A 918 0.93 4.70 25.90
N THR A 919 1.80 5.67 26.15
CA THR A 919 2.42 5.95 27.44
C THR A 919 1.91 7.29 28.02
N ARG A 920 2.42 7.71 29.16
CA ARG A 920 2.12 9.04 29.72
C ARG A 920 2.67 10.17 28.83
N ASP A 921 3.77 9.91 28.12
CA ASP A 921 4.48 10.86 27.26
C ASP A 921 4.04 10.76 25.78
N GLY A 922 2.93 10.06 25.49
CA GLY A 922 2.41 9.83 24.17
C GLY A 922 2.65 8.43 23.66
N TRP A 923 2.50 8.26 22.34
CA TRP A 923 2.74 6.99 21.65
C TRP A 923 4.23 6.74 21.49
N GLN A 924 4.71 5.55 21.84
CA GLN A 924 6.10 5.17 21.75
C GLN A 924 6.27 3.78 21.14
N ARG A 925 7.35 3.61 20.38
CA ARG A 925 7.72 2.36 19.75
C ARG A 925 8.67 1.55 20.65
N PHE A 926 8.44 0.23 20.74
CA PHE A 926 9.26 -0.73 21.47
C PHE A 926 9.54 -1.93 20.56
N GLU A 927 10.80 -2.31 20.42
CA GLU A 927 11.17 -3.52 19.68
C GLU A 927 10.78 -4.76 20.51
N ILE A 928 10.32 -5.79 19.79
CA ILE A 928 9.99 -7.10 20.38
C ILE A 928 11.12 -8.04 19.97
N GLY A 929 11.94 -8.41 20.95
CA GLY A 929 13.08 -9.32 20.77
C GLY A 929 12.66 -10.79 20.67
#